data_f1408627d26952aa5bad44197a52f9f9
#
_entry.id   f1408627d26952aa5bad44197a52f9f9
#
_cell.length_a   1.000
_cell.length_b   1.000
_cell.length_c   1.000
_cell.angle_alpha   90.00
_cell.angle_beta   90.00
_cell.angle_gamma   90.00
#
_symmetry.space_group_name_H-M   'P 1'
#
loop_
_entity.id
_entity.type
_entity.pdbx_description
1 polymer ?
#
loop_
_entity_poly.entity_id
_entity_poly.type
_entity_poly.pdbx_seq_one_letter_code
_entity_poly.pdbx_strand_id
1 'polypeptide(L)'
;MKNNLILYPFLLVLILSCNKPVNQIPEDFTAPVLPVTDTYHGVEITDHYRYMEDLQSEKVQEWIRTQAGYTSEVLKNLEHKENFFKRLEEVDKGKPFSIYGLQRMKNGEVFYIKRKSDENQGKLYYRDSWSDEERLLLDPEAMSKGKEQHYSLEFYNASPEGNYVVYGLAQGGSEETIIHVLDMKTGEETGDVIDRIETAYNIPQWWNEDGFFYCRRQLLEPGTPETEIYKNTMAFYHRLGDQLEKDKAIFGRGLSSSVSMLDVDFPSLRLEDLFDYIIGKIKHGDSGEITLYTKSRNQIFNDDVPWKLVCDVPDSVVGYTWFNEYIYLFSARNAPRYKVVRTPLRNPDFNSAEVVFPPSDLVYRNATRTSDRLYFSALDGGYNRLIEYNPASGTSMQLPLPDNESSYIFSASHYLQDIYVTSNAWTHAGKDQTYNHSTGTFRELNLEPPGEFDDPGWLKSERILVKSHDGVEVPLSLIYRKGLKMDGKNPTLLSGYGSYGSVSGVGYYTSRLPWLEKGGIYAIAHIRGGGEFGKQWHLAGRMQNKPNTWKDFIACAEYLVEKNYTSTGYLAGQGGSAGGITIGRAITERPDLFQAAIINVGDLDMLRIETTTNGVPNIKEFGTVKDEAGFKGLLSMSSLHHVRDGVDYPAVLLTHGINDPRVAPWTSAKMTARLQAATSGHRPILFRVDFGAGHGIGSTKSQRFDQMADQMAFLFWQFGL
;
A
#
# COMPACT_ATOMS: atom_id res chain seq x y z
N MET A 1 53.90 -28.11 -63.96
CA MET A 1 52.97 -27.21 -63.29
C MET A 1 52.29 -28.06 -62.22
N LYS A 2 52.69 -27.86 -60.96
CA LYS A 2 52.18 -28.65 -59.81
C LYS A 2 51.08 -27.84 -59.14
N ASN A 3 49.86 -28.33 -59.15
CA ASN A 3 48.74 -27.78 -58.39
C ASN A 3 48.79 -28.33 -56.96
N ASN A 4 49.01 -27.45 -55.98
CA ASN A 4 48.88 -27.77 -54.59
C ASN A 4 47.41 -27.55 -54.18
N LEU A 5 46.73 -28.64 -53.85
CA LEU A 5 45.44 -28.60 -53.12
C LEU A 5 45.74 -28.38 -51.63
N ILE A 6 45.29 -27.25 -51.10
CA ILE A 6 45.29 -26.97 -49.64
C ILE A 6 43.98 -27.52 -49.08
N LEU A 7 44.08 -28.62 -48.31
CA LEU A 7 42.97 -29.13 -47.45
C LEU A 7 42.89 -28.25 -46.25
N TYR A 8 41.71 -27.53 -46.03
CA TYR A 8 41.36 -26.95 -44.80
C TYR A 8 40.71 -28.02 -43.92
N PRO A 9 41.15 -28.21 -42.65
CA PRO A 9 40.44 -29.07 -41.72
C PRO A 9 39.21 -28.35 -41.24
N PHE A 10 38.01 -28.89 -41.49
CA PHE A 10 36.75 -28.50 -40.84
C PHE A 10 36.87 -28.88 -39.37
N LEU A 11 37.08 -27.89 -38.51
CA LEU A 11 36.96 -28.02 -37.07
C LEU A 11 35.50 -28.13 -36.73
N LEU A 12 35.00 -29.34 -36.50
CA LEU A 12 33.67 -29.62 -35.98
C LEU A 12 33.66 -29.16 -34.52
N VAL A 13 33.22 -27.93 -34.25
CA VAL A 13 32.95 -27.46 -32.89
C VAL A 13 31.69 -28.19 -32.42
N LEU A 14 31.88 -29.28 -31.69
CA LEU A 14 30.88 -29.89 -30.88
C LEU A 14 30.49 -28.85 -29.79
N ILE A 15 29.40 -28.14 -30.04
CA ILE A 15 28.71 -27.37 -28.98
C ILE A 15 28.14 -28.42 -28.04
N LEU A 16 28.95 -28.84 -27.07
CA LEU A 16 28.45 -29.45 -25.84
C LEU A 16 27.64 -28.35 -25.16
N SER A 17 26.35 -28.37 -25.39
CA SER A 17 25.36 -27.72 -24.52
C SER A 17 25.53 -28.35 -23.14
N CYS A 18 26.44 -27.80 -22.35
CA CYS A 18 26.41 -28.02 -20.90
C CYS A 18 25.14 -27.37 -20.39
N ASN A 19 24.07 -28.13 -20.27
CA ASN A 19 22.99 -27.85 -19.35
C ASN A 19 23.60 -27.85 -17.94
N LYS A 20 24.24 -26.75 -17.53
CA LYS A 20 24.48 -26.48 -16.13
C LYS A 20 23.08 -26.43 -15.50
N PRO A 21 22.82 -27.15 -14.41
CA PRO A 21 21.58 -26.98 -13.70
C PRO A 21 21.43 -25.49 -13.38
N VAL A 22 20.31 -24.89 -13.78
CA VAL A 22 19.96 -23.45 -13.61
C VAL A 22 20.01 -23.02 -12.15
N ASN A 23 20.25 -23.93 -11.22
CA ASN A 23 20.16 -23.80 -9.77
C ASN A 23 21.51 -23.55 -9.07
N GLN A 24 22.62 -23.42 -9.76
CA GLN A 24 23.89 -23.01 -9.13
C GLN A 24 24.19 -21.56 -9.53
N ILE A 25 24.06 -20.66 -8.54
CA ILE A 25 24.56 -19.31 -8.68
C ILE A 25 26.06 -19.43 -8.96
N PRO A 26 26.57 -18.82 -10.05
CA PRO A 26 27.99 -18.83 -10.33
C PRO A 26 28.77 -18.26 -9.15
N GLU A 27 29.95 -18.80 -8.82
CA GLU A 27 30.77 -18.33 -7.70
C GLU A 27 31.06 -16.84 -7.75
N ASP A 28 31.19 -16.27 -8.95
CA ASP A 28 31.40 -14.84 -9.18
C ASP A 28 30.22 -13.95 -8.79
N PHE A 29 29.06 -14.54 -8.48
CA PHE A 29 27.81 -13.83 -8.08
C PHE A 29 27.57 -13.81 -6.57
N THR A 30 28.39 -14.54 -5.81
CA THR A 30 28.24 -14.59 -4.36
C THR A 30 28.65 -13.26 -3.71
N ALA A 31 27.85 -12.78 -2.76
CA ALA A 31 28.18 -11.58 -2.01
C ALA A 31 29.36 -11.84 -1.05
N PRO A 32 30.37 -10.97 -0.98
CA PRO A 32 31.43 -11.07 0.00
C PRO A 32 30.88 -11.04 1.44
N VAL A 33 31.38 -11.92 2.30
CA VAL A 33 31.03 -11.93 3.73
C VAL A 33 32.00 -11.01 4.46
N LEU A 34 31.50 -9.85 4.94
CA LEU A 34 32.26 -8.84 5.66
C LEU A 34 31.57 -8.57 7.02
N PRO A 35 31.82 -9.40 8.05
CA PRO A 35 31.06 -9.38 9.29
C PRO A 35 31.31 -8.08 10.09
N VAL A 36 30.22 -7.49 10.58
CA VAL A 36 30.20 -6.38 11.54
C VAL A 36 29.37 -6.83 12.74
N THR A 37 29.93 -6.70 13.94
CA THR A 37 29.23 -7.10 15.16
C THR A 37 28.83 -5.88 15.97
N ASP A 38 27.52 -5.77 16.25
CA ASP A 38 26.95 -4.77 17.17
C ASP A 38 26.57 -5.45 18.49
N THR A 39 26.59 -4.68 19.57
CA THR A 39 26.13 -5.15 20.88
C THR A 39 24.87 -4.39 21.27
N TYR A 40 23.75 -5.11 21.40
CA TYR A 40 22.47 -4.59 21.87
C TYR A 40 22.15 -5.18 23.23
N HIS A 41 22.07 -4.36 24.29
CA HIS A 41 21.72 -4.79 25.65
C HIS A 41 22.53 -6.01 26.14
N GLY A 42 23.82 -6.07 25.79
CA GLY A 42 24.72 -7.18 26.15
C GLY A 42 24.66 -8.41 25.24
N VAL A 43 23.85 -8.37 24.20
CA VAL A 43 23.77 -9.43 23.17
C VAL A 43 24.55 -8.99 21.94
N GLU A 44 25.51 -9.81 21.51
CA GLU A 44 26.25 -9.58 20.27
C GLU A 44 25.49 -10.12 19.08
N ILE A 45 25.32 -9.30 18.06
CA ILE A 45 24.65 -9.63 16.79
C ILE A 45 25.61 -9.33 15.65
N THR A 46 25.90 -10.33 14.83
CA THR A 46 26.77 -10.21 13.67
C THR A 46 25.95 -10.07 12.38
N ASP A 47 26.19 -8.99 11.67
CA ASP A 47 25.67 -8.73 10.33
C ASP A 47 26.77 -8.96 9.30
N HIS A 48 26.62 -9.97 8.46
CA HIS A 48 27.60 -10.37 7.47
C HIS A 48 27.64 -9.47 6.23
N TYR A 49 26.60 -8.64 6.04
CA TYR A 49 26.35 -7.86 4.83
C TYR A 49 26.04 -6.39 5.11
N ARG A 50 26.49 -5.85 6.23
CA ARG A 50 26.32 -4.45 6.64
C ARG A 50 26.72 -3.44 5.55
N TYR A 51 27.75 -3.75 4.78
CA TYR A 51 28.25 -2.88 3.72
C TYR A 51 27.22 -2.64 2.59
N MET A 52 26.19 -3.51 2.44
CA MET A 52 25.13 -3.34 1.44
C MET A 52 24.18 -2.17 1.78
N GLU A 53 24.23 -1.65 3.01
CA GLU A 53 23.43 -0.46 3.39
C GLU A 53 23.89 0.80 2.65
N ASP A 54 25.15 0.84 2.18
CA ASP A 54 25.67 1.92 1.35
C ASP A 54 25.30 1.70 -0.13
N LEU A 55 24.08 2.13 -0.50
CA LEU A 55 23.58 2.05 -1.87
C LEU A 55 24.33 2.97 -2.85
N GLN A 56 25.18 3.90 -2.37
CA GLN A 56 26.03 4.75 -3.22
C GLN A 56 27.35 4.07 -3.57
N SER A 57 27.72 2.99 -2.88
CA SER A 57 28.93 2.23 -3.16
C SER A 57 28.86 1.56 -4.54
N GLU A 58 29.82 1.86 -5.41
CA GLU A 58 29.92 1.22 -6.76
C GLU A 58 29.88 -0.30 -6.68
N LYS A 59 30.54 -0.90 -5.68
CA LYS A 59 30.58 -2.36 -5.49
C LYS A 59 29.20 -2.93 -5.16
N VAL A 60 28.41 -2.23 -4.34
CA VAL A 60 27.05 -2.64 -3.97
C VAL A 60 26.14 -2.51 -5.18
N GLN A 61 26.23 -1.40 -5.92
CA GLN A 61 25.46 -1.20 -7.14
C GLN A 61 25.80 -2.24 -8.20
N GLU A 62 27.06 -2.58 -8.39
CA GLU A 62 27.51 -3.60 -9.33
C GLU A 62 26.95 -4.97 -8.95
N TRP A 63 27.00 -5.35 -7.66
CA TRP A 63 26.43 -6.59 -7.18
C TRP A 63 24.91 -6.65 -7.43
N ILE A 64 24.18 -5.58 -7.10
CA ILE A 64 22.73 -5.48 -7.33
C ILE A 64 22.42 -5.63 -8.84
N ARG A 65 23.15 -4.93 -9.72
CA ARG A 65 22.96 -5.04 -11.17
C ARG A 65 23.26 -6.46 -11.67
N THR A 66 24.28 -7.09 -11.14
CA THR A 66 24.65 -8.46 -11.49
C THR A 66 23.56 -9.45 -11.10
N GLN A 67 23.03 -9.36 -9.86
CA GLN A 67 21.92 -10.19 -9.40
C GLN A 67 20.64 -9.96 -10.22
N ALA A 68 20.32 -8.70 -10.52
CA ALA A 68 19.17 -8.32 -11.34
C ALA A 68 19.30 -8.86 -12.76
N GLY A 69 20.49 -8.76 -13.39
CA GLY A 69 20.77 -9.29 -14.71
C GLY A 69 20.62 -10.81 -14.78
N TYR A 70 21.21 -11.52 -13.81
CA TYR A 70 21.06 -12.98 -13.69
C TYR A 70 19.59 -13.38 -13.53
N THR A 71 18.88 -12.74 -12.59
CA THR A 71 17.47 -13.00 -12.35
C THR A 71 16.62 -12.74 -13.59
N SER A 72 16.86 -11.63 -14.28
CA SER A 72 16.17 -11.29 -15.54
C SER A 72 16.37 -12.35 -16.61
N GLU A 73 17.60 -12.86 -16.77
CA GLU A 73 17.90 -13.91 -17.74
C GLU A 73 17.19 -15.23 -17.38
N VAL A 74 17.18 -15.60 -16.09
CA VAL A 74 16.44 -16.79 -15.62
C VAL A 74 14.95 -16.64 -15.89
N LEU A 75 14.33 -15.54 -15.45
CA LEU A 75 12.88 -15.33 -15.55
C LEU A 75 12.43 -15.21 -17.02
N LYS A 76 13.21 -14.52 -17.86
CA LYS A 76 12.92 -14.35 -19.29
C LYS A 76 12.80 -15.69 -20.03
N ASN A 77 13.58 -16.69 -19.63
CA ASN A 77 13.60 -18.00 -20.25
C ASN A 77 12.61 -19.00 -19.69
N LEU A 78 11.74 -18.59 -18.73
CA LEU A 78 10.70 -19.46 -18.19
C LEU A 78 9.58 -19.68 -19.21
N GLU A 79 9.18 -20.94 -19.37
CA GLU A 79 8.22 -21.40 -20.40
C GLU A 79 6.91 -20.62 -20.40
N HIS A 80 6.40 -20.25 -19.23
CA HIS A 80 5.08 -19.66 -19.10
C HIS A 80 5.06 -18.14 -18.99
N LYS A 81 6.21 -17.45 -18.90
CA LYS A 81 6.26 -16.00 -18.67
C LYS A 81 5.50 -15.22 -19.74
N GLU A 82 5.84 -15.46 -21.00
CA GLU A 82 5.21 -14.77 -22.14
C GLU A 82 3.71 -15.03 -22.22
N ASN A 83 3.27 -16.25 -21.90
CA ASN A 83 1.86 -16.61 -21.90
C ASN A 83 1.09 -15.89 -20.77
N PHE A 84 1.67 -15.79 -19.57
CA PHE A 84 1.08 -15.03 -18.47
C PHE A 84 1.02 -13.54 -18.79
N PHE A 85 2.10 -12.97 -19.34
CA PHE A 85 2.12 -11.57 -19.73
C PHE A 85 1.03 -11.24 -20.76
N LYS A 86 0.96 -12.01 -21.86
CA LYS A 86 -0.09 -11.84 -22.88
C LYS A 86 -1.49 -11.98 -22.28
N ARG A 87 -1.69 -12.97 -21.38
CA ARG A 87 -3.02 -13.16 -20.77
C ARG A 87 -3.40 -12.00 -19.85
N LEU A 88 -2.43 -11.43 -19.11
CA LEU A 88 -2.65 -10.20 -18.33
C LEU A 88 -3.08 -9.03 -19.21
N GLU A 89 -2.41 -8.85 -20.37
CA GLU A 89 -2.83 -7.82 -21.33
C GLU A 89 -4.22 -8.08 -21.92
N GLU A 90 -4.55 -9.33 -22.26
CA GLU A 90 -5.86 -9.69 -22.78
C GLU A 90 -6.98 -9.42 -21.78
N VAL A 91 -6.82 -9.80 -20.53
CA VAL A 91 -7.83 -9.55 -19.50
C VAL A 91 -7.97 -8.06 -19.16
N ASP A 92 -6.90 -7.27 -19.25
CA ASP A 92 -6.98 -5.80 -19.11
C ASP A 92 -7.71 -5.18 -20.31
N LYS A 93 -7.44 -5.64 -21.53
CA LYS A 93 -8.12 -5.19 -22.75
C LYS A 93 -9.61 -5.57 -22.82
N GLY A 94 -10.03 -6.54 -22.02
CA GLY A 94 -11.43 -6.91 -21.86
C GLY A 94 -12.32 -5.80 -21.34
N LYS A 95 -11.75 -4.73 -20.75
CA LYS A 95 -12.42 -3.49 -20.35
C LYS A 95 -11.78 -2.31 -21.07
N PRO A 96 -12.50 -1.54 -21.89
CA PRO A 96 -11.92 -0.47 -22.71
C PRO A 96 -11.19 0.62 -21.89
N PHE A 97 -11.73 0.95 -20.71
CA PHE A 97 -11.13 1.90 -19.77
C PHE A 97 -11.65 1.70 -18.35
N SER A 98 -10.90 2.22 -17.38
CA SER A 98 -11.32 2.35 -15.97
C SER A 98 -11.23 3.79 -15.51
N ILE A 99 -12.12 4.15 -14.56
CA ILE A 99 -12.22 5.47 -13.94
C ILE A 99 -11.98 5.34 -12.42
N TYR A 100 -11.17 6.24 -11.87
CA TYR A 100 -10.94 6.33 -10.43
C TYR A 100 -10.63 7.76 -10.01
N GLY A 101 -10.61 8.00 -8.69
CA GLY A 101 -10.33 9.32 -8.15
C GLY A 101 -11.38 10.38 -8.50
N LEU A 102 -12.67 10.01 -8.62
CA LEU A 102 -13.74 10.89 -9.05
C LEU A 102 -14.03 11.99 -8.01
N GLN A 103 -13.95 13.25 -8.43
CA GLN A 103 -14.41 14.43 -7.68
C GLN A 103 -15.63 15.04 -8.36
N ARG A 104 -16.70 15.26 -7.59
CA ARG A 104 -17.94 15.90 -8.05
C ARG A 104 -18.08 17.27 -7.41
N MET A 105 -18.14 18.30 -8.23
CA MET A 105 -18.22 19.69 -7.79
C MET A 105 -19.69 20.12 -7.57
N LYS A 106 -19.88 21.24 -6.86
CA LYS A 106 -21.21 21.80 -6.55
C LYS A 106 -22.01 22.24 -7.78
N ASN A 107 -21.32 22.65 -8.82
CA ASN A 107 -21.89 23.15 -10.08
C ASN A 107 -22.18 22.03 -11.11
N GLY A 108 -21.90 20.77 -10.75
CA GLY A 108 -22.10 19.62 -11.61
C GLY A 108 -20.86 19.16 -12.38
N GLU A 109 -19.79 19.93 -12.33
CA GLU A 109 -18.50 19.56 -12.91
C GLU A 109 -17.93 18.30 -12.27
N VAL A 110 -17.21 17.54 -13.06
CA VAL A 110 -16.57 16.29 -12.60
C VAL A 110 -15.13 16.21 -13.09
N PHE A 111 -14.25 15.86 -12.16
CA PHE A 111 -12.85 15.57 -12.42
C PHE A 111 -12.62 14.09 -12.10
N TYR A 112 -11.82 13.41 -12.91
CA TYR A 112 -11.55 11.98 -12.71
C TYR A 112 -10.27 11.54 -13.41
N ILE A 113 -9.67 10.49 -12.91
CA ILE A 113 -8.57 9.81 -13.60
C ILE A 113 -9.19 8.68 -14.43
N LYS A 114 -8.81 8.62 -15.71
CA LYS A 114 -9.21 7.58 -16.65
C LYS A 114 -7.96 6.95 -17.25
N ARG A 115 -7.91 5.61 -17.26
CA ARG A 115 -6.89 4.85 -17.96
C ARG A 115 -7.55 3.95 -19.01
N LYS A 116 -7.20 4.14 -20.26
CA LYS A 116 -7.60 3.23 -21.33
C LYS A 116 -6.77 1.96 -21.28
N SER A 117 -7.31 0.88 -21.82
CA SER A 117 -6.65 -0.42 -21.80
C SER A 117 -5.33 -0.46 -22.61
N ASP A 118 -5.14 0.43 -23.58
CA ASP A 118 -3.91 0.60 -24.36
C ASP A 118 -2.91 1.59 -23.71
N GLU A 119 -3.27 2.25 -22.60
CA GLU A 119 -2.43 3.19 -21.87
C GLU A 119 -1.76 2.53 -20.68
N ASN A 120 -0.54 2.98 -20.35
CA ASN A 120 0.23 2.51 -19.20
C ASN A 120 -0.12 3.21 -17.89
N GLN A 121 -0.63 4.44 -17.96
CA GLN A 121 -0.96 5.27 -16.80
C GLN A 121 -2.33 5.92 -16.96
N GLY A 122 -2.92 6.31 -15.84
CA GLY A 122 -4.14 7.12 -15.83
C GLY A 122 -3.83 8.57 -16.15
N LYS A 123 -4.77 9.22 -16.85
CA LYS A 123 -4.73 10.62 -17.24
C LYS A 123 -5.86 11.37 -16.55
N LEU A 124 -5.66 12.63 -16.21
CA LEU A 124 -6.67 13.47 -15.60
C LEU A 124 -7.60 14.06 -16.66
N TYR A 125 -8.87 13.87 -16.46
CA TYR A 125 -9.95 14.39 -17.32
C TYR A 125 -10.92 15.25 -16.53
N TYR A 126 -11.66 16.07 -17.28
CA TYR A 126 -12.69 16.99 -16.81
C TYR A 126 -13.91 16.96 -17.74
N ARG A 127 -15.09 17.20 -17.15
CA ARG A 127 -16.35 17.48 -17.87
C ARG A 127 -17.13 18.56 -17.13
N ASP A 128 -17.81 19.44 -17.88
CA ASP A 128 -18.73 20.44 -17.30
C ASP A 128 -19.91 19.74 -16.61
N SER A 129 -20.40 18.66 -17.19
CA SER A 129 -21.30 17.70 -16.53
C SER A 129 -20.99 16.29 -17.03
N TRP A 130 -21.56 15.26 -16.38
CA TRP A 130 -21.30 13.87 -16.77
C TRP A 130 -21.75 13.54 -18.21
N SER A 131 -22.72 14.29 -18.76
CA SER A 131 -23.23 14.14 -20.13
C SER A 131 -22.43 14.87 -21.19
N ASP A 132 -21.53 15.79 -20.78
CA ASP A 132 -20.76 16.62 -21.70
C ASP A 132 -19.48 15.94 -22.20
N GLU A 133 -18.85 16.52 -23.21
CA GLU A 133 -17.59 16.01 -23.75
C GLU A 133 -16.47 16.05 -22.72
N GLU A 134 -15.65 14.99 -22.68
CA GLU A 134 -14.49 14.96 -21.82
C GLU A 134 -13.32 15.79 -22.38
N ARG A 135 -12.65 16.53 -21.51
CA ARG A 135 -11.44 17.27 -21.81
C ARG A 135 -10.26 16.65 -21.04
N LEU A 136 -9.20 16.31 -21.78
CA LEU A 136 -7.95 15.86 -21.19
C LEU A 136 -7.25 17.06 -20.55
N LEU A 137 -6.88 16.96 -19.27
CA LEU A 137 -6.15 17.98 -18.54
C LEU A 137 -4.66 17.64 -18.40
N LEU A 138 -4.33 16.42 -17.99
CA LEU A 138 -2.95 15.98 -17.75
C LEU A 138 -2.71 14.60 -18.33
N ASP A 139 -1.57 14.46 -19.01
CA ASP A 139 -1.09 13.20 -19.57
C ASP A 139 0.34 12.90 -19.08
N PRO A 140 0.50 12.10 -18.01
CA PRO A 140 1.83 11.75 -17.49
C PRO A 140 2.70 11.00 -18.51
N GLU A 141 2.10 10.21 -19.43
CA GLU A 141 2.86 9.52 -20.47
C GLU A 141 3.46 10.50 -21.48
N ALA A 142 2.68 11.51 -21.89
CA ALA A 142 3.19 12.56 -22.79
C ALA A 142 4.32 13.38 -22.13
N MET A 143 4.18 13.67 -20.83
CA MET A 143 5.20 14.38 -20.03
C MET A 143 6.48 13.55 -19.86
N SER A 144 6.38 12.22 -19.88
CA SER A 144 7.48 11.26 -19.74
C SER A 144 8.26 11.06 -21.05
N LYS A 145 7.71 11.49 -22.19
CA LYS A 145 8.29 11.23 -23.51
C LYS A 145 9.70 11.81 -23.64
N GLY A 146 10.67 10.96 -23.90
CA GLY A 146 12.09 11.36 -24.03
C GLY A 146 12.78 11.60 -22.68
N LYS A 147 12.16 11.29 -21.57
CA LYS A 147 12.78 11.26 -20.24
C LYS A 147 13.32 9.88 -19.92
N GLU A 148 14.32 9.82 -19.04
CA GLU A 148 14.91 8.57 -18.58
C GLU A 148 13.94 7.79 -17.68
N GLN A 149 13.17 8.52 -16.87
CA GLN A 149 12.16 7.97 -15.97
C GLN A 149 10.77 8.51 -16.31
N HIS A 150 9.75 7.71 -16.07
CA HIS A 150 8.37 8.11 -16.26
C HIS A 150 7.89 8.99 -15.10
N TYR A 151 6.92 9.86 -15.41
CA TYR A 151 6.14 10.59 -14.40
C TYR A 151 4.91 9.79 -14.00
N SER A 152 4.48 9.94 -12.73
CA SER A 152 3.21 9.48 -12.23
C SER A 152 2.42 10.62 -11.59
N LEU A 153 1.10 10.61 -11.78
CA LEU A 153 0.17 11.51 -11.10
C LEU A 153 -0.16 10.90 -9.73
N GLU A 154 0.35 11.51 -8.65
CA GLU A 154 0.18 11.00 -7.28
C GLU A 154 -1.16 11.43 -6.66
N PHE A 155 -1.59 12.65 -6.94
CA PHE A 155 -2.87 13.19 -6.52
C PHE A 155 -3.29 14.35 -7.40
N TYR A 156 -4.56 14.73 -7.28
CA TYR A 156 -5.08 16.02 -7.72
C TYR A 156 -6.21 16.49 -6.79
N ASN A 157 -6.48 17.78 -6.77
CA ASN A 157 -7.59 18.37 -6.05
C ASN A 157 -8.04 19.66 -6.75
N ALA A 158 -9.31 19.72 -7.19
CA ALA A 158 -9.89 20.89 -7.80
C ALA A 158 -10.22 21.97 -6.74
N SER A 159 -10.07 23.25 -7.10
CA SER A 159 -10.48 24.38 -6.25
C SER A 159 -12.01 24.40 -6.06
N PRO A 160 -12.54 25.07 -5.03
CA PRO A 160 -13.99 25.04 -4.71
C PRO A 160 -14.92 25.43 -5.84
N GLU A 161 -14.50 26.37 -6.69
CA GLU A 161 -15.27 26.82 -7.88
C GLU A 161 -14.83 26.12 -9.17
N GLY A 162 -13.83 25.22 -9.11
CA GLY A 162 -13.30 24.51 -10.27
C GLY A 162 -12.36 25.32 -11.17
N ASN A 163 -11.92 26.53 -10.77
CA ASN A 163 -11.06 27.37 -11.60
C ASN A 163 -9.61 26.88 -11.67
N TYR A 164 -9.15 26.14 -10.67
CA TYR A 164 -7.78 25.62 -10.58
C TYR A 164 -7.76 24.17 -10.18
N VAL A 165 -6.70 23.47 -10.58
CA VAL A 165 -6.43 22.12 -10.11
C VAL A 165 -4.99 22.06 -9.58
N VAL A 166 -4.84 21.81 -8.28
CA VAL A 166 -3.55 21.44 -7.70
C VAL A 166 -3.30 19.96 -7.91
N TYR A 167 -2.10 19.60 -8.38
CA TYR A 167 -1.76 18.20 -8.63
C TYR A 167 -0.29 17.91 -8.29
N GLY A 168 0.01 16.65 -8.02
CA GLY A 168 1.35 16.19 -7.66
C GLY A 168 1.90 15.20 -8.67
N LEU A 169 3.14 15.42 -9.09
CA LEU A 169 3.89 14.52 -9.96
C LEU A 169 5.11 13.96 -9.24
N ALA A 170 5.37 12.67 -9.41
CA ALA A 170 6.61 12.01 -9.00
C ALA A 170 7.27 11.29 -10.18
N GLN A 171 8.58 11.03 -10.10
CA GLN A 171 9.34 10.34 -11.16
C GLN A 171 9.80 8.96 -10.70
N GLY A 172 9.75 7.97 -11.60
CA GLY A 172 10.36 6.65 -11.41
C GLY A 172 9.89 5.90 -10.16
N GLY A 173 8.68 6.21 -9.67
CA GLY A 173 8.12 5.61 -8.45
C GLY A 173 8.81 6.06 -7.15
N SER A 174 9.57 7.15 -7.17
CA SER A 174 10.30 7.69 -6.00
C SER A 174 9.38 8.24 -4.91
N GLU A 175 8.12 8.51 -5.21
CA GLU A 175 7.16 9.23 -4.34
C GLU A 175 7.64 10.65 -3.93
N GLU A 176 8.77 11.12 -4.47
CA GLU A 176 9.22 12.50 -4.33
C GLU A 176 8.34 13.41 -5.17
N THR A 177 7.25 13.84 -4.54
CA THR A 177 6.18 14.57 -5.23
C THR A 177 6.48 16.07 -5.30
N ILE A 178 6.26 16.64 -6.48
CA ILE A 178 6.28 18.08 -6.73
C ILE A 178 4.86 18.52 -7.03
N ILE A 179 4.39 19.56 -6.33
CA ILE A 179 3.10 20.21 -6.61
C ILE A 179 3.23 21.14 -7.81
N HIS A 180 2.20 21.12 -8.65
CA HIS A 180 1.92 22.06 -9.73
C HIS A 180 0.47 22.51 -9.63
N VAL A 181 0.14 23.64 -10.26
CA VAL A 181 -1.22 24.17 -10.33
C VAL A 181 -1.58 24.47 -11.78
N LEU A 182 -2.71 23.92 -12.22
CA LEU A 182 -3.29 24.14 -13.55
C LEU A 182 -4.40 25.19 -13.45
N ASP A 183 -4.35 26.22 -14.31
CA ASP A 183 -5.46 27.16 -14.53
C ASP A 183 -6.44 26.56 -15.56
N MET A 184 -7.67 26.30 -15.14
CA MET A 184 -8.69 25.64 -15.97
C MET A 184 -9.19 26.51 -17.13
N LYS A 185 -9.05 27.84 -17.02
CA LYS A 185 -9.47 28.81 -18.05
C LYS A 185 -8.47 28.85 -19.19
N THR A 186 -7.18 28.87 -18.89
CA THR A 186 -6.11 28.95 -19.90
C THR A 186 -5.66 27.57 -20.36
N GLY A 187 -5.78 26.55 -19.51
CA GLY A 187 -5.24 25.20 -19.72
C GLY A 187 -3.72 25.14 -19.52
N GLU A 188 -3.12 26.15 -18.91
CA GLU A 188 -1.68 26.26 -18.67
C GLU A 188 -1.37 26.21 -17.17
N GLU A 189 -0.14 25.83 -16.82
CA GLU A 189 0.34 25.90 -15.43
C GLU A 189 0.48 27.36 -14.98
N THR A 190 0.11 27.65 -13.73
CA THR A 190 0.24 28.98 -13.13
C THR A 190 1.70 29.37 -12.85
N GLY A 191 2.60 28.39 -12.83
CA GLY A 191 4.00 28.57 -12.44
C GLY A 191 4.27 28.33 -10.95
N ASP A 192 3.24 28.02 -10.16
CA ASP A 192 3.40 27.62 -8.75
C ASP A 192 3.95 26.18 -8.70
N VAL A 193 5.20 26.04 -8.20
CA VAL A 193 5.90 24.73 -8.12
C VAL A 193 6.45 24.54 -6.71
N ILE A 194 6.02 23.48 -6.02
CA ILE A 194 6.39 23.24 -4.62
C ILE A 194 6.98 21.85 -4.45
N ASP A 195 8.18 21.77 -3.91
CA ASP A 195 8.94 20.55 -3.66
C ASP A 195 8.79 20.01 -2.22
N ARG A 196 9.38 18.82 -1.97
CA ARG A 196 9.47 18.19 -0.62
C ARG A 196 8.11 17.98 0.05
N ILE A 197 7.10 17.66 -0.73
CA ILE A 197 5.74 17.48 -0.23
C ILE A 197 5.63 16.18 0.57
N GLU A 198 4.95 16.27 1.71
CA GLU A 198 4.56 15.10 2.48
C GLU A 198 3.18 14.62 2.03
N THR A 199 3.16 13.60 1.16
CA THR A 199 1.93 13.09 0.54
C THR A 199 1.36 11.85 1.22
N ALA A 200 2.17 11.12 2.00
CA ALA A 200 1.73 9.88 2.62
C ALA A 200 0.48 10.06 3.52
N TYR A 201 0.32 11.26 4.09
CA TYR A 201 -0.77 11.57 5.00
C TYR A 201 -1.61 12.78 4.57
N ASN A 202 -1.24 13.48 3.49
CA ASN A 202 -1.82 14.79 3.17
C ASN A 202 -1.89 15.05 1.66
N ILE A 203 -3.08 15.44 1.20
CA ILE A 203 -3.30 16.09 -0.10
C ILE A 203 -3.54 17.56 0.17
N PRO A 204 -3.05 18.51 -0.68
CA PRO A 204 -3.32 19.94 -0.52
C PRO A 204 -4.81 20.24 -0.39
N GLN A 205 -5.14 21.17 0.50
CA GLN A 205 -6.52 21.54 0.82
C GLN A 205 -6.75 23.01 0.43
N TRP A 206 -7.63 23.26 -0.50
CA TRP A 206 -7.96 24.60 -0.92
C TRP A 206 -8.57 25.43 0.22
N TRP A 207 -8.04 26.64 0.41
CA TRP A 207 -8.63 27.65 1.28
C TRP A 207 -9.82 28.33 0.60
N ASN A 208 -9.60 28.75 -0.60
CA ASN A 208 -10.50 29.37 -1.56
C ASN A 208 -9.81 29.34 -2.94
N GLU A 209 -10.27 30.14 -3.89
CA GLU A 209 -9.62 30.26 -5.22
C GLU A 209 -8.25 30.95 -5.19
N ASP A 210 -7.87 31.63 -4.10
CA ASP A 210 -6.59 32.38 -4.02
C ASP A 210 -5.42 31.52 -3.52
N GLY A 211 -5.67 30.34 -2.92
CA GLY A 211 -4.59 29.52 -2.37
C GLY A 211 -5.04 28.30 -1.60
N PHE A 212 -4.07 27.52 -1.12
CA PHE A 212 -4.29 26.23 -0.49
C PHE A 212 -3.30 25.95 0.65
N PHE A 213 -3.68 25.03 1.53
CA PHE A 213 -2.79 24.47 2.55
C PHE A 213 -2.13 23.19 2.04
N TYR A 214 -0.85 23.01 2.41
CA TYR A 214 -0.06 21.85 2.05
C TYR A 214 0.94 21.52 3.17
N CYS A 215 1.50 20.30 3.18
CA CYS A 215 2.53 19.91 4.15
C CYS A 215 3.86 19.76 3.46
N ARG A 216 4.91 20.33 4.05
CA ARG A 216 6.26 20.34 3.50
C ARG A 216 7.26 19.85 4.51
N ARG A 217 8.13 18.94 4.05
CA ARG A 217 9.27 18.43 4.82
C ARG A 217 10.38 19.49 4.90
N GLN A 218 11.23 19.37 5.92
CA GLN A 218 12.40 20.24 6.05
C GLN A 218 13.38 20.05 4.87
N LEU A 219 14.18 21.06 4.61
CA LEU A 219 15.35 20.96 3.74
C LEU A 219 16.49 20.32 4.55
N LEU A 220 17.09 19.27 4.03
CA LEU A 220 18.26 18.68 4.64
C LEU A 220 19.53 19.41 4.16
N GLU A 221 20.35 19.85 5.11
CA GLU A 221 21.69 20.36 4.81
C GLU A 221 22.60 19.20 4.35
N PRO A 222 23.57 19.47 3.47
CA PRO A 222 24.53 18.45 3.04
C PRO A 222 25.22 17.74 4.22
N GLY A 223 25.18 16.41 4.22
CA GLY A 223 25.74 15.58 5.29
C GLY A 223 24.79 15.27 6.43
N THR A 224 23.56 15.79 6.41
CA THR A 224 22.50 15.38 7.35
C THR A 224 22.04 13.97 7.01
N PRO A 225 21.89 13.07 8.00
CA PRO A 225 21.37 11.73 7.75
C PRO A 225 19.98 11.75 7.12
N GLU A 226 19.70 10.85 6.19
CA GLU A 226 18.40 10.73 5.54
C GLU A 226 17.24 10.42 6.51
N THR A 227 17.54 9.83 7.66
CA THR A 227 16.58 9.59 8.76
C THR A 227 15.95 10.88 9.32
N GLU A 228 16.53 12.05 9.01
CA GLU A 228 16.02 13.36 9.45
C GLU A 228 14.94 13.92 8.49
N ILE A 229 14.78 13.33 7.28
CA ILE A 229 13.94 13.92 6.20
C ILE A 229 12.48 14.16 6.61
N TYR A 230 11.93 13.27 7.44
CA TYR A 230 10.52 13.36 7.88
C TYR A 230 10.33 14.18 9.16
N LYS A 231 11.42 14.65 9.80
CA LYS A 231 11.29 15.48 10.99
C LYS A 231 10.94 16.92 10.65
N ASN A 232 10.31 17.58 11.64
CA ASN A 232 9.93 18.99 11.55
C ASN A 232 9.06 19.35 10.33
N THR A 233 8.25 18.40 9.85
CA THR A 233 7.24 18.66 8.83
C THR A 233 6.24 19.69 9.33
N MET A 234 5.86 20.66 8.49
CA MET A 234 4.91 21.73 8.83
C MET A 234 3.83 21.87 7.76
N ALA A 235 2.67 22.33 8.18
CA ALA A 235 1.59 22.74 7.28
C ALA A 235 1.70 24.23 6.99
N PHE A 236 1.73 24.59 5.69
CA PHE A 236 1.85 25.94 5.17
C PHE A 236 0.58 26.36 4.43
N TYR A 237 0.41 27.65 4.27
CA TYR A 237 -0.51 28.26 3.33
C TYR A 237 0.28 28.86 2.18
N HIS A 238 -0.05 28.45 0.95
CA HIS A 238 0.46 29.02 -0.29
C HIS A 238 -0.62 29.86 -0.97
N ARG A 239 -0.28 31.08 -1.36
CA ARG A 239 -1.11 31.93 -2.19
C ARG A 239 -0.66 31.83 -3.63
N LEU A 240 -1.56 31.58 -4.56
CA LEU A 240 -1.25 31.46 -5.98
C LEU A 240 -0.49 32.68 -6.50
N GLY A 241 0.59 32.42 -7.22
CA GLY A 241 1.49 33.41 -7.80
C GLY A 241 2.50 34.01 -6.81
N ASP A 242 2.47 33.67 -5.54
CA ASP A 242 3.49 34.10 -4.58
C ASP A 242 4.71 33.16 -4.64
N GLN A 243 5.87 33.68 -4.22
CA GLN A 243 7.08 32.88 -4.07
C GLN A 243 7.03 32.09 -2.75
N LEU A 244 7.62 30.89 -2.73
CA LEU A 244 7.55 29.95 -1.61
C LEU A 244 8.07 30.51 -0.28
N GLU A 245 9.00 31.49 -0.33
CA GLU A 245 9.57 32.15 0.84
C GLU A 245 8.53 33.03 1.58
N LYS A 246 7.40 33.33 0.93
CA LYS A 246 6.29 34.06 1.53
C LYS A 246 5.25 33.15 2.17
N ASP A 247 5.36 31.83 1.97
CA ASP A 247 4.41 30.89 2.50
C ASP A 247 4.39 30.93 4.03
N LYS A 248 3.19 31.12 4.58
CA LYS A 248 3.00 31.18 6.04
C LYS A 248 2.87 29.79 6.62
N ALA A 249 3.73 29.44 7.58
CA ALA A 249 3.53 28.25 8.41
C ALA A 249 2.31 28.46 9.33
N ILE A 250 1.35 27.53 9.30
CA ILE A 250 0.05 27.63 9.98
C ILE A 250 -0.08 26.65 11.14
N PHE A 251 0.40 25.40 10.93
CA PHE A 251 0.25 24.35 11.92
C PHE A 251 1.48 23.44 11.93
N GLY A 252 2.09 23.27 13.09
CA GLY A 252 3.31 22.50 13.26
C GLY A 252 3.96 22.75 14.61
N ARG A 253 5.07 22.05 14.83
CA ARG A 253 5.83 22.12 16.07
C ARG A 253 6.37 23.53 16.32
N GLY A 254 6.12 24.06 17.54
CA GLY A 254 6.67 25.34 17.99
C GLY A 254 5.95 26.59 17.47
N LEU A 255 4.95 26.47 16.60
CA LEU A 255 4.19 27.60 16.07
C LEU A 255 3.16 28.15 17.08
N SER A 256 2.66 27.33 17.96
CA SER A 256 1.68 27.73 19.00
C SER A 256 1.95 26.98 20.28
N SER A 257 1.92 27.67 21.42
CA SER A 257 2.06 27.06 22.75
C SER A 257 0.91 26.14 23.14
N SER A 258 -0.23 26.24 22.44
CA SER A 258 -1.39 25.37 22.65
C SER A 258 -1.29 24.02 21.92
N VAL A 259 -0.31 23.84 21.04
CA VAL A 259 -0.11 22.61 20.26
C VAL A 259 1.12 21.86 20.76
N SER A 260 0.89 20.63 21.26
CA SER A 260 1.97 19.71 21.63
C SER A 260 2.28 18.78 20.47
N MET A 261 3.52 18.77 19.99
CA MET A 261 3.93 17.99 18.83
C MET A 261 5.43 17.64 18.91
N LEU A 262 5.77 16.40 18.60
CA LEU A 262 7.16 15.94 18.48
C LEU A 262 7.74 16.32 17.10
N ASP A 263 9.05 16.29 16.98
CA ASP A 263 9.74 16.54 15.70
C ASP A 263 9.44 15.47 14.63
N VAL A 264 9.08 14.26 15.06
CA VAL A 264 8.75 13.09 14.21
C VAL A 264 7.28 12.98 13.85
N ASP A 265 6.45 13.91 14.33
CA ASP A 265 5.01 13.91 14.06
C ASP A 265 4.69 14.63 12.74
N PHE A 266 3.60 14.22 12.09
CA PHE A 266 3.13 14.80 10.84
C PHE A 266 1.88 15.64 11.05
N PRO A 267 1.96 16.97 10.88
CA PRO A 267 0.81 17.84 10.93
C PRO A 267 0.01 17.78 9.63
N SER A 268 -1.28 18.07 9.70
CA SER A 268 -2.10 18.36 8.53
C SER A 268 -3.29 19.22 8.87
N LEU A 269 -3.82 19.91 7.87
CA LEU A 269 -5.02 20.72 7.98
C LEU A 269 -6.15 20.09 7.16
N ARG A 270 -7.36 20.09 7.73
CA ARG A 270 -8.59 19.67 7.06
C ARG A 270 -9.62 20.76 7.18
N LEU A 271 -10.18 21.15 6.05
CA LEU A 271 -11.20 22.16 5.96
C LEU A 271 -12.16 21.86 4.81
N GLU A 272 -13.28 22.53 4.82
CA GLU A 272 -14.22 22.60 3.70
C GLU A 272 -14.81 24.02 3.68
N ASP A 273 -15.17 24.50 2.52
CA ASP A 273 -15.54 25.91 2.31
C ASP A 273 -16.80 26.35 3.08
N LEU A 274 -17.75 25.44 3.31
CA LEU A 274 -18.97 25.69 4.06
C LEU A 274 -18.83 25.44 5.58
N PHE A 275 -17.60 25.30 6.08
CA PHE A 275 -17.38 24.88 7.45
C PHE A 275 -16.62 25.94 8.27
N ASP A 276 -17.16 26.30 9.43
CA ASP A 276 -16.64 27.41 10.27
C ASP A 276 -15.36 27.08 11.03
N TYR A 277 -14.91 25.83 10.97
CA TYR A 277 -13.76 25.34 11.72
C TYR A 277 -12.74 24.69 10.79
N ILE A 278 -11.49 24.74 11.21
CA ILE A 278 -10.38 24.00 10.62
C ILE A 278 -9.93 22.98 11.64
N ILE A 279 -9.68 21.77 11.17
CA ILE A 279 -9.14 20.69 11.97
C ILE A 279 -7.65 20.57 11.74
N GLY A 280 -6.85 20.81 12.77
CA GLY A 280 -5.43 20.47 12.80
C GLY A 280 -5.29 19.02 13.28
N LYS A 281 -4.74 18.16 12.44
CA LYS A 281 -4.47 16.76 12.75
C LYS A 281 -2.97 16.54 12.93
N ILE A 282 -2.60 15.84 13.98
CA ILE A 282 -1.25 15.31 14.20
C ILE A 282 -1.31 13.80 14.08
N LYS A 283 -0.51 13.26 13.16
CA LYS A 283 -0.25 11.84 12.99
C LYS A 283 1.08 11.51 13.67
N HIS A 284 1.10 10.53 14.55
CA HIS A 284 2.27 10.15 15.35
C HIS A 284 3.05 9.01 14.68
N GLY A 285 3.84 9.34 13.66
CA GLY A 285 4.49 8.33 12.82
C GLY A 285 3.44 7.34 12.28
N ASP A 286 3.73 6.05 12.32
CA ASP A 286 2.81 4.99 11.87
C ASP A 286 1.81 4.53 12.94
N SER A 287 1.66 5.28 14.05
CA SER A 287 0.59 5.02 15.01
C SER A 287 -0.79 5.11 14.35
N GLY A 288 -1.71 4.24 14.76
CA GLY A 288 -3.12 4.38 14.40
C GLY A 288 -3.80 5.57 15.07
N GLU A 289 -3.34 5.97 16.25
CA GLU A 289 -3.87 7.08 17.04
C GLU A 289 -3.46 8.43 16.47
N ILE A 290 -4.37 9.40 16.60
CA ILE A 290 -4.17 10.79 16.15
C ILE A 290 -4.50 11.75 17.27
N THR A 291 -3.85 12.92 17.25
CA THR A 291 -4.25 14.07 18.06
C THR A 291 -4.94 15.09 17.17
N LEU A 292 -6.05 15.64 17.61
CA LEU A 292 -6.84 16.62 16.87
C LEU A 292 -6.97 17.92 17.62
N TYR A 293 -6.85 19.00 16.88
CA TYR A 293 -7.10 20.36 17.31
C TYR A 293 -8.14 21.01 16.42
N THR A 294 -8.79 22.04 16.91
CA THR A 294 -9.70 22.87 16.12
C THR A 294 -9.42 24.34 16.31
N LYS A 295 -9.64 25.12 15.26
CA LYS A 295 -9.57 26.58 15.25
C LYS A 295 -10.66 27.14 14.37
N SER A 296 -11.24 28.27 14.74
CA SER A 296 -12.24 28.92 13.90
C SER A 296 -11.64 29.38 12.57
N ARG A 297 -12.35 29.16 11.46
CA ARG A 297 -11.89 29.45 10.11
C ARG A 297 -11.44 30.91 9.94
N ASN A 298 -12.22 31.85 10.44
CA ASN A 298 -11.92 33.29 10.37
C ASN A 298 -10.72 33.74 11.22
N GLN A 299 -10.16 32.83 12.06
CA GLN A 299 -9.01 33.09 12.93
C GLN A 299 -7.77 32.30 12.53
N ILE A 300 -7.80 31.58 11.38
CA ILE A 300 -6.70 30.66 11.05
C ILE A 300 -5.34 31.38 10.92
N PHE A 301 -5.35 32.61 10.38
CA PHE A 301 -4.15 33.43 10.18
C PHE A 301 -3.79 34.32 11.39
N ASN A 302 -4.59 34.27 12.47
CA ASN A 302 -4.33 35.02 13.70
C ASN A 302 -3.57 34.11 14.70
N ASP A 303 -2.27 34.36 14.86
CA ASP A 303 -1.39 33.54 15.69
C ASP A 303 -1.67 33.70 17.20
N ASP A 304 -2.31 34.80 17.64
CA ASP A 304 -2.69 35.06 19.02
C ASP A 304 -3.87 34.18 19.50
N VAL A 305 -4.66 33.64 18.58
CA VAL A 305 -5.78 32.76 18.92
C VAL A 305 -5.29 31.33 19.04
N PRO A 306 -5.43 30.70 20.21
CA PRO A 306 -4.93 29.35 20.43
C PRO A 306 -5.77 28.29 19.69
N TRP A 307 -5.12 27.20 19.31
CA TRP A 307 -5.80 25.97 18.91
C TRP A 307 -6.44 25.30 20.12
N LYS A 308 -7.64 24.73 19.96
CA LYS A 308 -8.34 23.96 21.00
C LYS A 308 -8.12 22.48 20.76
N LEU A 309 -7.69 21.74 21.79
CA LEU A 309 -7.57 20.28 21.74
C LEU A 309 -8.96 19.65 21.63
N VAL A 310 -9.11 18.71 20.71
CA VAL A 310 -10.33 17.90 20.51
C VAL A 310 -10.16 16.52 21.14
N CYS A 311 -9.07 15.86 20.85
CA CYS A 311 -8.68 14.57 21.44
C CYS A 311 -7.17 14.38 21.36
N ASP A 312 -6.63 13.51 22.21
CA ASP A 312 -5.21 13.19 22.27
C ASP A 312 -5.01 11.66 22.27
N VAL A 313 -3.75 11.22 22.18
CA VAL A 313 -3.35 9.80 22.10
C VAL A 313 -4.05 8.90 23.13
N PRO A 314 -4.20 9.27 24.44
CA PRO A 314 -4.91 8.45 25.43
C PRO A 314 -6.39 8.20 25.11
N ASP A 315 -7.00 9.03 24.27
CA ASP A 315 -8.38 8.88 23.83
C ASP A 315 -8.55 7.78 22.78
N SER A 316 -7.41 7.27 22.26
CA SER A 316 -7.33 6.18 21.26
C SER A 316 -8.19 6.43 20.03
N VAL A 317 -8.23 7.68 19.57
CA VAL A 317 -8.95 8.10 18.36
C VAL A 317 -8.10 7.75 17.13
N VAL A 318 -8.70 7.03 16.17
CA VAL A 318 -8.01 6.56 14.94
C VAL A 318 -8.56 7.18 13.66
N GLY A 319 -9.66 7.89 13.76
CA GLY A 319 -10.30 8.55 12.64
C GLY A 319 -11.39 9.49 13.08
N TYR A 320 -11.84 10.33 12.18
CA TYR A 320 -12.87 11.32 12.45
C TYR A 320 -13.60 11.73 11.17
N THR A 321 -14.77 12.31 11.37
CA THR A 321 -15.52 13.10 10.40
C THR A 321 -16.21 14.24 11.11
N TRP A 322 -16.83 15.15 10.40
CA TRP A 322 -17.62 16.22 11.02
C TRP A 322 -18.91 16.47 10.25
N PHE A 323 -19.88 17.02 10.95
CA PHE A 323 -21.13 17.45 10.36
C PHE A 323 -21.67 18.63 11.16
N ASN A 324 -21.93 19.74 10.49
CA ASN A 324 -22.30 21.00 11.12
C ASN A 324 -21.32 21.39 12.25
N GLU A 325 -21.81 21.60 13.46
CA GLU A 325 -20.99 22.03 14.61
C GLU A 325 -20.32 20.87 15.37
N TYR A 326 -20.49 19.60 14.93
CA TYR A 326 -20.02 18.42 15.65
C TYR A 326 -18.89 17.72 14.89
N ILE A 327 -17.88 17.25 15.64
CA ILE A 327 -16.90 16.27 15.18
C ILE A 327 -17.26 14.89 15.73
N TYR A 328 -17.19 13.89 14.88
CA TYR A 328 -17.44 12.47 15.19
C TYR A 328 -16.11 11.75 15.22
N LEU A 329 -15.81 11.06 16.32
CA LEU A 329 -14.51 10.47 16.61
C LEU A 329 -14.65 8.94 16.71
N PHE A 330 -13.77 8.22 16.03
CA PHE A 330 -13.68 6.75 16.07
C PHE A 330 -12.65 6.37 17.12
N SER A 331 -13.09 5.91 18.29
CA SER A 331 -12.20 5.66 19.41
C SER A 331 -12.18 4.20 19.86
N ALA A 332 -10.97 3.68 20.10
CA ALA A 332 -10.75 2.38 20.73
C ALA A 332 -10.76 2.43 22.27
N ARG A 333 -10.90 3.59 22.90
CA ARG A 333 -10.88 3.75 24.35
C ARG A 333 -12.06 3.00 24.98
N ASN A 334 -11.78 1.90 25.70
CA ASN A 334 -12.76 0.96 26.24
C ASN A 334 -13.70 0.35 25.17
N ALA A 335 -13.21 0.23 23.91
CA ALA A 335 -13.98 -0.28 22.77
C ALA A 335 -13.03 -0.93 21.75
N PRO A 336 -12.64 -2.19 21.90
CA PRO A 336 -11.61 -2.84 21.08
C PRO A 336 -11.95 -2.90 19.59
N ARG A 337 -13.22 -2.84 19.22
CA ARG A 337 -13.72 -2.75 17.84
C ARG A 337 -14.19 -1.34 17.46
N TYR A 338 -13.77 -0.33 18.25
CA TYR A 338 -14.14 1.07 18.17
C TYR A 338 -15.59 1.37 18.56
N LYS A 339 -15.80 2.58 19.02
CA LYS A 339 -17.08 3.26 19.18
C LYS A 339 -17.02 4.58 18.43
N VAL A 340 -18.16 5.16 18.10
CA VAL A 340 -18.24 6.51 17.56
C VAL A 340 -18.83 7.43 18.61
N VAL A 341 -18.10 8.49 18.93
CA VAL A 341 -18.56 9.56 19.84
C VAL A 341 -18.57 10.90 19.10
N ARG A 342 -19.38 11.85 19.54
CA ARG A 342 -19.37 13.22 18.99
C ARG A 342 -19.22 14.28 20.07
N THR A 343 -18.55 15.37 19.74
CA THR A 343 -18.40 16.53 20.61
C THR A 343 -18.53 17.83 19.79
N PRO A 344 -19.03 18.95 20.37
CA PRO A 344 -19.12 20.22 19.66
C PRO A 344 -17.74 20.79 19.36
N LEU A 345 -17.49 21.26 18.14
CA LEU A 345 -16.23 21.89 17.73
C LEU A 345 -15.97 23.23 18.42
N ARG A 346 -17.00 23.92 18.81
CA ARG A 346 -16.86 25.20 19.52
C ARG A 346 -16.15 25.04 20.88
N ASN A 347 -16.50 24.02 21.64
CA ASN A 347 -15.87 23.65 22.89
C ASN A 347 -15.75 22.13 22.97
N PRO A 348 -14.75 21.56 22.31
CA PRO A 348 -14.59 20.12 22.29
C PRO A 348 -14.16 19.59 23.66
N ASP A 349 -14.75 18.47 24.06
CA ASP A 349 -14.36 17.70 25.23
C ASP A 349 -14.66 16.24 24.99
N PHE A 350 -13.59 15.45 24.83
CA PHE A 350 -13.71 14.02 24.58
C PHE A 350 -14.35 13.27 25.75
N ASN A 351 -14.12 13.71 27.01
CA ASN A 351 -14.59 12.98 28.19
C ASN A 351 -16.11 13.11 28.39
N SER A 352 -16.71 14.19 27.92
CA SER A 352 -18.16 14.41 27.92
C SER A 352 -18.82 14.15 26.55
N ALA A 353 -18.08 13.57 25.60
CA ALA A 353 -18.60 13.31 24.26
C ALA A 353 -19.76 12.33 24.27
N GLU A 354 -20.79 12.63 23.50
CA GLU A 354 -21.99 11.80 23.33
C GLU A 354 -21.65 10.55 22.50
N VAL A 355 -22.13 9.38 22.92
CA VAL A 355 -21.98 8.12 22.18
C VAL A 355 -23.00 8.05 21.06
N VAL A 356 -22.55 8.03 19.81
CA VAL A 356 -23.37 7.87 18.61
C VAL A 356 -23.56 6.39 18.27
N PHE A 357 -22.44 5.65 18.20
CA PHE A 357 -22.45 4.19 18.06
C PHE A 357 -21.67 3.57 19.22
N PRO A 358 -22.33 2.77 20.06
CA PRO A 358 -21.65 2.03 21.13
C PRO A 358 -20.75 0.93 20.57
N PRO A 359 -19.86 0.33 21.37
CA PRO A 359 -19.11 -0.85 20.97
C PRO A 359 -20.03 -1.97 20.52
N SER A 360 -19.69 -2.61 19.41
CA SER A 360 -20.45 -3.70 18.78
C SER A 360 -19.52 -4.71 18.12
N ASP A 361 -20.07 -5.68 17.39
CA ASP A 361 -19.27 -6.60 16.57
C ASP A 361 -18.74 -5.94 15.31
N LEU A 362 -19.30 -4.83 14.89
CA LEU A 362 -18.83 -4.03 13.77
C LEU A 362 -17.58 -3.22 14.16
N VAL A 363 -16.65 -3.12 13.21
CA VAL A 363 -15.43 -2.30 13.35
C VAL A 363 -15.61 -1.02 12.54
N TYR A 364 -15.97 0.08 13.21
CA TYR A 364 -16.12 1.38 12.55
C TYR A 364 -14.76 1.95 12.16
N ARG A 365 -14.57 2.31 10.89
CA ARG A 365 -13.26 2.74 10.37
C ARG A 365 -13.20 4.19 9.92
N ASN A 366 -14.18 4.62 9.18
CA ASN A 366 -14.28 5.98 8.67
C ASN A 366 -15.74 6.34 8.42
N ALA A 367 -15.97 7.59 8.10
CA ALA A 367 -17.24 8.05 7.55
C ALA A 367 -17.00 9.13 6.52
N THR A 368 -17.91 9.20 5.56
CA THR A 368 -18.03 10.29 4.60
C THR A 368 -19.37 10.98 4.77
N ARG A 369 -19.54 12.15 4.15
CA ARG A 369 -20.75 12.94 4.30
C ARG A 369 -21.30 13.43 2.96
N THR A 370 -22.58 13.68 2.99
CA THR A 370 -23.31 14.47 2.00
C THR A 370 -23.76 15.80 2.67
N SER A 371 -24.57 16.57 1.99
CA SER A 371 -25.11 17.83 2.52
C SER A 371 -25.98 17.66 3.78
N ASP A 372 -26.54 16.45 4.00
CA ASP A 372 -27.51 16.19 5.08
C ASP A 372 -27.39 14.82 5.77
N ARG A 373 -26.43 13.99 5.39
CA ARG A 373 -26.20 12.65 5.95
C ARG A 373 -24.73 12.37 6.21
N LEU A 374 -24.50 11.42 7.13
CA LEU A 374 -23.23 10.74 7.32
C LEU A 374 -23.37 9.27 6.91
N TYR A 375 -22.34 8.74 6.27
CA TYR A 375 -22.25 7.34 5.88
C TYR A 375 -21.02 6.71 6.51
N PHE A 376 -21.24 5.82 7.48
CA PHE A 376 -20.19 5.14 8.20
C PHE A 376 -19.81 3.85 7.49
N SER A 377 -18.51 3.64 7.34
CA SER A 377 -17.91 2.39 6.88
C SER A 377 -17.57 1.53 8.07
N ALA A 378 -18.11 0.32 8.14
CA ALA A 378 -17.91 -0.61 9.22
C ALA A 378 -17.60 -2.02 8.71
N LEU A 379 -16.59 -2.68 9.29
CA LEU A 379 -16.27 -4.06 8.94
C LEU A 379 -17.12 -5.02 9.77
N ASP A 380 -17.73 -5.96 9.07
CA ASP A 380 -18.40 -7.13 9.60
C ASP A 380 -17.56 -8.36 9.22
N GLY A 381 -16.68 -8.75 10.14
CA GLY A 381 -15.78 -9.88 9.90
C GLY A 381 -14.92 -9.76 8.62
N GLY A 382 -14.53 -8.55 8.18
CA GLY A 382 -13.73 -8.29 6.98
C GLY A 382 -14.53 -7.86 5.75
N TYR A 383 -15.86 -7.97 5.78
CA TYR A 383 -16.74 -7.38 4.77
C TYR A 383 -17.10 -5.95 5.19
N ASN A 384 -16.97 -5.00 4.28
CA ASN A 384 -17.33 -3.62 4.57
C ASN A 384 -18.83 -3.41 4.37
N ARG A 385 -19.49 -2.82 5.39
CA ARG A 385 -20.89 -2.41 5.41
C ARG A 385 -20.97 -0.89 5.43
N LEU A 386 -22.02 -0.37 4.81
CA LEU A 386 -22.32 1.06 4.84
C LEU A 386 -23.53 1.31 5.74
N ILE A 387 -23.37 2.24 6.68
CA ILE A 387 -24.40 2.64 7.63
C ILE A 387 -24.70 4.11 7.39
N GLU A 388 -25.90 4.40 6.91
CA GLU A 388 -26.43 5.76 6.84
C GLU A 388 -26.78 6.23 8.25
N TYR A 389 -26.44 7.46 8.57
CA TYR A 389 -26.80 8.15 9.79
C TYR A 389 -27.39 9.52 9.49
N ASN A 390 -28.55 9.80 10.05
CA ASN A 390 -29.17 11.11 9.99
C ASN A 390 -28.81 11.92 11.24
N PRO A 391 -27.95 12.94 11.14
CA PRO A 391 -27.52 13.72 12.31
C PRO A 391 -28.64 14.55 12.95
N ALA A 392 -29.70 14.89 12.20
CA ALA A 392 -30.81 15.69 12.71
C ALA A 392 -31.76 14.87 13.59
N SER A 393 -32.03 13.61 13.26
CA SER A 393 -32.92 12.71 14.02
C SER A 393 -32.17 11.75 14.95
N GLY A 394 -30.86 11.55 14.74
CA GLY A 394 -30.07 10.54 15.43
C GLY A 394 -30.34 9.10 14.97
N THR A 395 -31.10 8.91 13.90
CA THR A 395 -31.43 7.56 13.38
C THR A 395 -30.37 7.03 12.45
N SER A 396 -30.18 5.72 12.44
CA SER A 396 -29.25 5.05 11.54
C SER A 396 -29.87 3.81 10.92
N MET A 397 -29.40 3.43 9.72
CA MET A 397 -29.77 2.18 9.04
C MET A 397 -28.57 1.64 8.25
N GLN A 398 -28.41 0.32 8.21
CA GLN A 398 -27.49 -0.30 7.27
C GLN A 398 -28.10 -0.27 5.87
N LEU A 399 -27.30 0.14 4.88
CA LEU A 399 -27.76 0.15 3.50
C LEU A 399 -28.02 -1.30 3.02
N PRO A 400 -29.14 -1.56 2.29
CA PRO A 400 -29.53 -2.89 1.83
C PRO A 400 -28.68 -3.32 0.62
N LEU A 401 -27.42 -3.67 0.89
CA LEU A 401 -26.44 -4.16 -0.07
C LEU A 401 -26.22 -5.67 0.15
N PRO A 402 -25.74 -6.43 -0.86
CA PRO A 402 -25.56 -7.87 -0.73
C PRO A 402 -24.61 -8.25 0.42
N ASP A 403 -24.98 -9.22 1.25
CA ASP A 403 -24.21 -9.62 2.43
C ASP A 403 -22.88 -10.32 2.12
N ASN A 404 -22.78 -10.94 0.93
CA ASN A 404 -21.57 -11.62 0.45
C ASN A 404 -20.61 -10.69 -0.31
N GLU A 405 -20.90 -9.39 -0.36
CA GLU A 405 -20.11 -8.35 -1.01
C GLU A 405 -19.63 -7.32 0.03
N SER A 406 -18.57 -6.63 -0.28
CA SER A 406 -18.11 -5.44 0.45
C SER A 406 -18.51 -4.19 -0.31
N SER A 407 -19.05 -3.21 0.38
CA SER A 407 -19.55 -1.99 -0.25
C SER A 407 -18.73 -0.79 0.19
N TYR A 408 -18.37 0.06 -0.76
CA TYR A 408 -17.54 1.23 -0.53
C TYR A 408 -18.16 2.46 -1.21
N ILE A 409 -17.98 3.62 -0.58
CA ILE A 409 -18.30 4.90 -1.22
C ILE A 409 -17.06 5.36 -1.97
N PHE A 410 -17.15 5.50 -3.29
CA PHE A 410 -16.03 6.00 -4.10
C PHE A 410 -16.18 7.47 -4.48
N SER A 411 -17.39 8.06 -4.32
CA SER A 411 -17.59 9.50 -4.44
C SER A 411 -18.76 9.97 -3.57
N ALA A 412 -18.51 10.98 -2.78
CA ALA A 412 -19.51 11.75 -2.04
C ALA A 412 -19.07 13.20 -1.99
N SER A 413 -20.01 14.11 -1.89
CA SER A 413 -19.74 15.54 -1.80
C SER A 413 -20.65 16.18 -0.76
N HIS A 414 -20.08 17.04 0.06
CA HIS A 414 -20.85 17.80 1.07
C HIS A 414 -21.82 18.81 0.45
N TYR A 415 -21.76 19.02 -0.84
CA TYR A 415 -22.73 19.83 -1.59
C TYR A 415 -23.93 19.01 -2.07
N LEU A 416 -23.79 17.69 -2.22
CA LEU A 416 -24.77 16.81 -2.85
C LEU A 416 -25.48 15.94 -1.82
N GLN A 417 -26.64 15.40 -2.16
CA GLN A 417 -27.42 14.51 -1.29
C GLN A 417 -27.20 13.03 -1.60
N ASP A 418 -26.70 12.71 -2.77
CA ASP A 418 -26.44 11.34 -3.21
C ASP A 418 -24.98 10.94 -2.99
N ILE A 419 -24.77 9.65 -2.85
CA ILE A 419 -23.46 9.01 -2.83
C ILE A 419 -23.31 8.06 -4.01
N TYR A 420 -22.07 7.89 -4.47
CA TYR A 420 -21.71 6.83 -5.40
C TYR A 420 -21.06 5.68 -4.65
N VAL A 421 -21.65 4.50 -4.79
CA VAL A 421 -21.29 3.29 -4.07
C VAL A 421 -20.85 2.23 -5.07
N THR A 422 -19.75 1.55 -4.79
CA THR A 422 -19.39 0.32 -5.47
C THR A 422 -19.52 -0.87 -4.52
N SER A 423 -20.05 -1.99 -5.00
CA SER A 423 -20.03 -3.27 -4.28
C SER A 423 -18.97 -4.18 -4.91
N ASN A 424 -18.18 -4.87 -4.11
CA ASN A 424 -17.10 -5.74 -4.56
C ASN A 424 -17.26 -7.15 -3.98
N ALA A 425 -17.11 -8.15 -4.85
CA ALA A 425 -17.02 -9.56 -4.45
C ALA A 425 -15.59 -10.11 -4.67
N TRP A 426 -15.35 -11.35 -4.27
CA TRP A 426 -14.11 -12.06 -4.61
C TRP A 426 -14.12 -12.64 -6.03
N THR A 427 -15.31 -12.87 -6.60
CA THR A 427 -15.53 -13.69 -7.81
C THR A 427 -16.04 -12.93 -9.02
N HIS A 428 -16.45 -11.68 -8.84
CA HIS A 428 -16.91 -10.80 -9.91
C HIS A 428 -16.63 -9.33 -9.57
N ALA A 429 -16.58 -8.51 -10.59
CA ALA A 429 -16.40 -7.06 -10.46
C ALA A 429 -17.59 -6.40 -9.74
N GLY A 430 -17.32 -5.28 -9.15
CA GLY A 430 -18.33 -4.48 -8.47
C GLY A 430 -19.34 -3.86 -9.41
N LYS A 431 -20.46 -3.45 -8.82
CA LYS A 431 -21.45 -2.62 -9.49
C LYS A 431 -21.40 -1.22 -8.92
N ASP A 432 -21.23 -0.26 -9.81
CA ASP A 432 -21.29 1.14 -9.44
C ASP A 432 -22.71 1.64 -9.48
N GLN A 433 -23.15 2.24 -8.38
CA GLN A 433 -24.51 2.70 -8.19
C GLN A 433 -24.53 4.07 -7.52
N THR A 434 -25.52 4.89 -7.86
CA THR A 434 -25.88 6.04 -7.02
C THR A 434 -26.95 5.63 -6.02
N TYR A 435 -26.80 6.09 -4.78
CA TYR A 435 -27.82 5.93 -3.75
C TYR A 435 -28.36 7.28 -3.33
N ASN A 436 -29.68 7.41 -3.32
CA ASN A 436 -30.37 8.59 -2.84
C ASN A 436 -31.19 8.21 -1.59
N HIS A 437 -30.84 8.80 -0.44
CA HIS A 437 -31.49 8.52 0.84
C HIS A 437 -32.96 8.95 0.90
N SER A 438 -33.37 9.97 0.14
CA SER A 438 -34.75 10.48 0.16
C SER A 438 -35.73 9.47 -0.47
N THR A 439 -35.24 8.66 -1.42
CA THR A 439 -36.04 7.61 -2.06
C THR A 439 -35.69 6.21 -1.54
N GLY A 440 -34.56 6.06 -0.85
CA GLY A 440 -34.04 4.76 -0.42
C GLY A 440 -33.64 3.84 -1.57
N THR A 441 -33.40 4.38 -2.77
CA THR A 441 -33.20 3.58 -4.00
C THR A 441 -31.78 3.68 -4.52
N PHE A 442 -31.30 2.57 -5.07
CA PHE A 442 -30.10 2.49 -5.86
C PHE A 442 -30.43 2.57 -7.36
N ARG A 443 -29.57 3.24 -8.11
CA ARG A 443 -29.62 3.28 -9.58
C ARG A 443 -28.23 2.97 -10.12
N GLU A 444 -28.13 2.16 -11.15
CA GLU A 444 -26.86 1.85 -11.80
C GLU A 444 -26.23 3.11 -12.38
N LEU A 445 -24.94 3.23 -12.19
CA LEU A 445 -24.08 4.24 -12.80
C LEU A 445 -23.32 3.58 -13.95
N ASN A 446 -23.44 4.14 -15.13
CA ASN A 446 -22.69 3.67 -16.30
C ASN A 446 -21.44 4.53 -16.48
N LEU A 447 -20.59 4.59 -15.45
CA LEU A 447 -19.33 5.35 -15.49
C LEU A 447 -18.30 4.70 -16.42
N GLU A 448 -18.27 3.38 -16.39
CA GLU A 448 -17.40 2.53 -17.18
C GLU A 448 -18.24 1.52 -17.98
N PRO A 449 -17.79 1.12 -19.18
CA PRO A 449 -18.43 0.02 -19.88
C PRO A 449 -18.20 -1.30 -19.13
N PRO A 450 -19.13 -2.26 -19.22
CA PRO A 450 -18.91 -3.59 -18.65
C PRO A 450 -17.70 -4.23 -19.33
N GLY A 451 -16.86 -4.91 -18.54
CA GLY A 451 -15.72 -5.67 -19.02
C GLY A 451 -16.11 -7.11 -19.37
N GLU A 452 -15.45 -7.69 -20.38
CA GLU A 452 -15.64 -9.08 -20.79
C GLU A 452 -15.41 -10.08 -19.64
N PHE A 453 -14.49 -9.73 -18.73
CA PHE A 453 -14.07 -10.57 -17.61
C PHE A 453 -14.61 -10.13 -16.25
N ASP A 454 -15.58 -9.23 -16.21
CA ASP A 454 -16.14 -8.71 -14.96
C ASP A 454 -16.91 -9.77 -14.16
N ASP A 455 -17.51 -10.75 -14.81
CA ASP A 455 -18.17 -11.91 -14.15
C ASP A 455 -17.90 -13.20 -14.94
N PRO A 456 -16.77 -13.88 -14.66
CA PRO A 456 -16.46 -15.12 -15.37
C PRO A 456 -17.40 -16.30 -15.03
N GLY A 457 -18.23 -16.18 -13.99
CA GLY A 457 -19.25 -17.18 -13.61
C GLY A 457 -18.70 -18.52 -13.08
N TRP A 458 -17.44 -18.85 -13.35
CA TRP A 458 -16.80 -20.11 -12.96
C TRP A 458 -15.98 -20.04 -11.66
N LEU A 459 -15.84 -18.87 -11.07
CA LEU A 459 -15.14 -18.67 -9.80
C LEU A 459 -16.03 -19.01 -8.60
N LYS A 460 -15.39 -19.49 -7.55
CA LYS A 460 -15.95 -19.72 -6.22
C LYS A 460 -15.05 -19.05 -5.20
N SER A 461 -15.65 -18.50 -4.15
CA SER A 461 -14.94 -18.08 -2.95
C SER A 461 -15.45 -18.79 -1.71
N GLU A 462 -14.59 -19.01 -0.75
CA GLU A 462 -14.92 -19.53 0.57
C GLU A 462 -14.23 -18.70 1.63
N ARG A 463 -14.84 -18.62 2.81
CA ARG A 463 -14.21 -18.05 3.99
C ARG A 463 -14.23 -19.12 5.09
N ILE A 464 -13.08 -19.36 5.66
CA ILE A 464 -12.82 -20.41 6.65
C ILE A 464 -12.22 -19.75 7.88
N LEU A 465 -12.54 -20.27 9.08
CA LEU A 465 -11.86 -19.91 10.32
C LEU A 465 -10.84 -21.00 10.65
N VAL A 466 -9.57 -20.63 10.66
CA VAL A 466 -8.45 -21.53 10.93
C VAL A 466 -7.95 -21.28 12.36
N LYS A 467 -7.82 -22.35 13.13
CA LYS A 467 -7.23 -22.25 14.48
C LYS A 467 -5.74 -22.06 14.40
N SER A 468 -5.25 -20.96 14.96
CA SER A 468 -3.82 -20.67 15.08
C SER A 468 -3.19 -21.45 16.24
N HIS A 469 -1.86 -21.32 16.42
CA HIS A 469 -1.04 -22.00 17.42
C HIS A 469 -1.52 -21.83 18.88
N ASP A 470 -2.23 -20.74 19.17
CA ASP A 470 -2.77 -20.39 20.49
C ASP A 470 -4.31 -20.55 20.58
N GLY A 471 -4.93 -21.16 19.55
CA GLY A 471 -6.36 -21.42 19.48
C GLY A 471 -7.21 -20.26 18.96
N VAL A 472 -6.61 -19.11 18.63
CA VAL A 472 -7.30 -17.99 18.01
C VAL A 472 -7.76 -18.38 16.60
N GLU A 473 -9.00 -18.04 16.26
CA GLU A 473 -9.56 -18.30 14.94
C GLU A 473 -9.17 -17.18 13.96
N VAL A 474 -8.40 -17.55 12.94
CA VAL A 474 -7.91 -16.65 11.88
C VAL A 474 -8.73 -16.84 10.62
N PRO A 475 -9.36 -15.79 10.07
CA PRO A 475 -10.08 -15.92 8.82
C PRO A 475 -9.12 -16.16 7.64
N LEU A 476 -9.50 -17.09 6.80
CA LEU A 476 -8.83 -17.44 5.54
C LEU A 476 -9.84 -17.35 4.41
N SER A 477 -9.61 -16.45 3.45
CA SER A 477 -10.41 -16.34 2.24
C SER A 477 -9.74 -17.11 1.10
N LEU A 478 -10.51 -17.92 0.40
CA LEU A 478 -10.06 -18.72 -0.74
C LEU A 478 -10.82 -18.33 -2.00
N ILE A 479 -10.11 -18.24 -3.11
CA ILE A 479 -10.67 -17.98 -4.44
C ILE A 479 -10.13 -19.04 -5.40
N TYR A 480 -11.00 -19.76 -6.07
CA TYR A 480 -10.62 -20.82 -6.99
C TYR A 480 -11.75 -21.17 -7.98
N ARG A 481 -11.46 -22.04 -8.92
CA ARG A 481 -12.41 -22.49 -9.93
C ARG A 481 -13.46 -23.44 -9.34
N LYS A 482 -14.76 -23.26 -9.67
CA LYS A 482 -15.83 -24.19 -9.34
C LYS A 482 -15.50 -25.61 -9.85
N GLY A 483 -15.71 -26.62 -9.02
CA GLY A 483 -15.44 -28.02 -9.36
C GLY A 483 -13.97 -28.44 -9.29
N LEU A 484 -13.07 -27.56 -8.79
CA LEU A 484 -11.68 -27.93 -8.53
C LEU A 484 -11.60 -29.08 -7.52
N LYS A 485 -10.84 -30.12 -7.84
CA LYS A 485 -10.66 -31.27 -6.93
C LYS A 485 -9.65 -30.91 -5.86
N MET A 486 -10.00 -31.16 -4.61
CA MET A 486 -9.08 -30.96 -3.47
C MET A 486 -8.30 -32.26 -3.21
N ASP A 487 -7.29 -32.50 -4.05
CA ASP A 487 -6.46 -33.73 -4.05
C ASP A 487 -4.99 -33.46 -3.65
N GLY A 488 -4.70 -32.27 -3.16
CA GLY A 488 -3.36 -31.86 -2.71
C GLY A 488 -2.42 -31.43 -3.84
N LYS A 489 -2.91 -31.30 -5.08
CA LYS A 489 -2.07 -30.97 -6.25
C LYS A 489 -2.35 -29.58 -6.85
N ASN A 490 -3.19 -28.80 -6.19
CA ASN A 490 -3.53 -27.49 -6.73
C ASN A 490 -2.44 -26.47 -6.40
N PRO A 491 -1.88 -25.76 -7.38
CA PRO A 491 -0.95 -24.67 -7.13
C PRO A 491 -1.64 -23.61 -6.29
N THR A 492 -1.07 -23.30 -5.13
CA THR A 492 -1.71 -22.40 -4.15
C THR A 492 -0.78 -21.28 -3.78
N LEU A 493 -1.26 -20.04 -3.93
CA LEU A 493 -0.59 -18.82 -3.51
C LEU A 493 -1.30 -18.28 -2.28
N LEU A 494 -0.66 -18.41 -1.11
CA LEU A 494 -1.13 -17.87 0.15
C LEU A 494 -0.52 -16.49 0.38
N SER A 495 -1.36 -15.47 0.49
CA SER A 495 -0.97 -14.08 0.73
C SER A 495 -1.27 -13.65 2.16
N GLY A 496 -0.40 -12.83 2.76
CA GLY A 496 -0.59 -12.26 4.09
C GLY A 496 0.20 -10.97 4.28
N TYR A 497 -0.32 -10.09 5.16
CA TYR A 497 0.31 -8.80 5.48
C TYR A 497 0.58 -8.64 6.99
N GLY A 498 -0.46 -8.36 7.79
CA GLY A 498 -0.45 -8.41 9.25
C GLY A 498 0.28 -7.25 9.94
N SER A 499 0.14 -6.02 9.47
CA SER A 499 0.75 -4.82 10.08
C SER A 499 -0.15 -3.60 9.95
N TYR A 500 0.09 -2.58 10.81
CA TYR A 500 -0.54 -1.25 10.80
C TYR A 500 -2.07 -1.25 10.96
N GLY A 501 -2.67 -2.36 11.39
CA GLY A 501 -4.13 -2.51 11.39
C GLY A 501 -4.74 -2.46 9.98
N SER A 502 -3.96 -2.76 8.95
CA SER A 502 -4.43 -2.83 7.57
C SER A 502 -5.36 -4.02 7.36
N VAL A 503 -6.34 -3.87 6.50
CA VAL A 503 -7.32 -4.91 6.18
C VAL A 503 -7.14 -5.37 4.75
N SER A 504 -7.06 -6.67 4.56
CA SER A 504 -7.10 -7.28 3.24
C SER A 504 -8.55 -7.32 2.77
N GLY A 505 -8.98 -6.24 2.11
CA GLY A 505 -10.37 -6.06 1.67
C GLY A 505 -10.80 -7.02 0.58
N VAL A 506 -12.11 -7.24 0.50
CA VAL A 506 -12.75 -7.97 -0.59
C VAL A 506 -12.59 -7.20 -1.89
N GLY A 507 -12.10 -7.86 -2.94
CA GLY A 507 -11.95 -7.25 -4.25
C GLY A 507 -11.69 -8.28 -5.34
N TYR A 508 -12.36 -8.08 -6.46
CA TYR A 508 -12.13 -8.80 -7.69
C TYR A 508 -11.04 -8.10 -8.50
N TYR A 509 -10.07 -8.89 -8.96
CA TYR A 509 -9.00 -8.39 -9.80
C TYR A 509 -8.81 -9.32 -10.99
N THR A 510 -9.04 -8.82 -12.19
CA THR A 510 -8.86 -9.58 -13.44
C THR A 510 -7.43 -10.10 -13.60
N SER A 511 -6.45 -9.41 -13.03
CA SER A 511 -5.05 -9.86 -13.01
C SER A 511 -4.80 -11.18 -12.26
N ARG A 512 -5.76 -11.67 -11.45
CA ARG A 512 -5.69 -13.01 -10.84
C ARG A 512 -6.18 -14.12 -11.78
N LEU A 513 -6.91 -13.79 -12.85
CA LEU A 513 -7.50 -14.77 -13.76
C LEU A 513 -6.47 -15.70 -14.39
N PRO A 514 -5.31 -15.24 -14.88
CA PRO A 514 -4.32 -16.14 -15.46
C PRO A 514 -3.89 -17.27 -14.53
N TRP A 515 -3.76 -16.97 -13.21
CA TRP A 515 -3.47 -17.96 -12.17
C TRP A 515 -4.64 -18.93 -11.94
N LEU A 516 -5.85 -18.39 -11.79
CA LEU A 516 -7.06 -19.16 -11.48
C LEU A 516 -7.50 -20.04 -12.65
N GLU A 517 -7.32 -19.59 -13.89
CA GLU A 517 -7.57 -20.33 -15.13
C GLU A 517 -6.70 -21.60 -15.25
N LYS A 518 -5.48 -21.53 -14.74
CA LYS A 518 -4.56 -22.67 -14.68
C LYS A 518 -4.81 -23.62 -13.50
N GLY A 519 -5.96 -23.46 -12.79
CA GLY A 519 -6.31 -24.29 -11.65
C GLY A 519 -5.66 -23.86 -10.34
N GLY A 520 -5.10 -22.68 -10.29
CA GLY A 520 -4.52 -22.12 -9.07
C GLY A 520 -5.59 -21.77 -8.03
N ILE A 521 -5.21 -21.87 -6.75
CA ILE A 521 -5.95 -21.32 -5.61
C ILE A 521 -5.24 -20.02 -5.19
N TYR A 522 -6.00 -18.95 -5.02
CA TYR A 522 -5.54 -17.72 -4.40
C TYR A 522 -6.13 -17.65 -2.98
N ALA A 523 -5.25 -17.66 -1.98
CA ALA A 523 -5.63 -17.68 -0.57
C ALA A 523 -5.14 -16.40 0.13
N ILE A 524 -5.97 -15.83 1.01
CA ILE A 524 -5.67 -14.62 1.76
C ILE A 524 -5.86 -14.90 3.24
N ALA A 525 -4.78 -14.88 4.00
CA ALA A 525 -4.79 -15.02 5.45
C ALA A 525 -5.00 -13.65 6.11
N HIS A 526 -6.10 -13.49 6.85
CA HIS A 526 -6.44 -12.27 7.58
C HIS A 526 -5.84 -12.31 8.99
N ILE A 527 -4.53 -12.28 9.03
CA ILE A 527 -3.70 -12.54 10.20
C ILE A 527 -3.67 -11.37 11.20
N ARG A 528 -3.35 -11.68 12.47
CA ARG A 528 -3.14 -10.66 13.52
C ARG A 528 -2.06 -9.67 13.13
N GLY A 529 -2.21 -8.41 13.58
CA GLY A 529 -1.49 -7.25 13.10
C GLY A 529 -2.28 -6.48 12.04
N GLY A 530 -3.27 -7.13 11.39
CA GLY A 530 -4.29 -6.50 10.55
C GLY A 530 -5.39 -5.79 11.36
N GLY A 531 -6.42 -5.30 10.66
CA GLY A 531 -7.50 -4.50 11.26
C GLY A 531 -8.88 -5.14 11.21
N GLU A 532 -9.01 -6.40 10.77
CA GLU A 532 -10.28 -7.08 10.50
C GLU A 532 -11.22 -7.12 11.72
N PHE A 533 -10.65 -7.22 12.92
CA PHE A 533 -11.37 -7.19 14.19
C PHE A 533 -11.00 -6.00 15.09
N GLY A 534 -10.52 -4.90 14.49
CA GLY A 534 -10.23 -3.65 15.16
C GLY A 534 -8.90 -3.62 15.91
N LYS A 535 -8.83 -2.76 16.96
CA LYS A 535 -7.59 -2.43 17.66
C LYS A 535 -6.91 -3.63 18.33
N GLN A 536 -7.68 -4.53 18.93
CA GLN A 536 -7.09 -5.70 19.59
C GLN A 536 -6.44 -6.66 18.60
N TRP A 537 -7.02 -6.82 17.41
CA TRP A 537 -6.45 -7.65 16.34
C TRP A 537 -5.11 -7.10 15.87
N HIS A 538 -5.02 -5.78 15.71
CA HIS A 538 -3.79 -5.09 15.40
C HIS A 538 -2.75 -5.28 16.50
N LEU A 539 -3.08 -4.97 17.76
CA LEU A 539 -2.14 -5.07 18.87
C LEU A 539 -1.64 -6.49 19.14
N ALA A 540 -2.44 -7.51 18.79
CA ALA A 540 -2.07 -8.91 18.93
C ALA A 540 -1.02 -9.38 17.91
N GLY A 541 -0.68 -8.56 16.89
CA GLY A 541 0.40 -8.81 15.92
C GLY A 541 1.38 -7.65 15.79
N ARG A 542 1.58 -6.86 16.85
CA ARG A 542 2.43 -5.66 16.87
C ARG A 542 3.55 -5.77 17.89
N MET A 543 4.73 -5.18 17.62
CA MET A 543 5.90 -5.19 18.52
C MET A 543 6.24 -6.61 19.02
N GLN A 544 6.28 -6.84 20.33
CA GLN A 544 6.59 -8.15 20.94
C GLN A 544 5.56 -9.24 20.60
N ASN A 545 4.35 -8.87 20.17
CA ASN A 545 3.31 -9.79 19.72
C ASN A 545 3.42 -10.14 18.24
N LYS A 546 4.37 -9.53 17.51
CA LYS A 546 4.57 -9.76 16.06
C LYS A 546 4.71 -11.25 15.69
N PRO A 547 5.28 -12.14 16.51
CA PRO A 547 5.28 -13.59 16.23
C PRO A 547 3.92 -14.17 15.89
N ASN A 548 2.83 -13.67 16.45
CA ASN A 548 1.50 -14.14 16.11
C ASN A 548 1.15 -13.96 14.63
N THR A 549 1.71 -12.92 13.97
CA THR A 549 1.46 -12.62 12.55
C THR A 549 1.88 -13.79 11.65
N TRP A 550 3.15 -14.22 11.73
CA TRP A 550 3.61 -15.32 10.87
C TRP A 550 3.16 -16.70 11.36
N LYS A 551 2.89 -16.87 12.65
CA LYS A 551 2.32 -18.11 13.16
C LYS A 551 0.89 -18.34 12.71
N ASP A 552 0.09 -17.27 12.62
CA ASP A 552 -1.24 -17.32 12.00
C ASP A 552 -1.14 -17.68 10.52
N PHE A 553 -0.15 -17.12 9.80
CA PHE A 553 0.11 -17.44 8.41
C PHE A 553 0.53 -18.91 8.22
N ILE A 554 1.43 -19.42 9.06
CA ILE A 554 1.85 -20.82 9.07
C ILE A 554 0.65 -21.74 9.35
N ALA A 555 -0.20 -21.41 10.33
CA ALA A 555 -1.39 -22.18 10.63
C ALA A 555 -2.37 -22.26 9.44
N CYS A 556 -2.54 -21.14 8.71
CA CYS A 556 -3.32 -21.14 7.47
C CYS A 556 -2.68 -22.02 6.38
N ALA A 557 -1.36 -22.00 6.24
CA ALA A 557 -0.63 -22.86 5.32
C ALA A 557 -0.79 -24.35 5.67
N GLU A 558 -0.61 -24.71 6.94
CA GLU A 558 -0.81 -26.08 7.44
C GLU A 558 -2.25 -26.56 7.22
N TYR A 559 -3.24 -25.72 7.47
CA TYR A 559 -4.65 -26.04 7.20
C TYR A 559 -4.90 -26.38 5.73
N LEU A 560 -4.34 -25.57 4.80
CA LEU A 560 -4.51 -25.80 3.36
C LEU A 560 -3.92 -27.16 2.93
N VAL A 561 -2.78 -27.55 3.52
CA VAL A 561 -2.14 -28.84 3.27
C VAL A 561 -2.96 -29.98 3.91
N GLU A 562 -3.33 -29.85 5.19
CA GLU A 562 -4.12 -30.85 5.93
C GLU A 562 -5.46 -31.18 5.26
N LYS A 563 -6.12 -30.15 4.71
CA LYS A 563 -7.42 -30.29 4.03
C LYS A 563 -7.31 -30.63 2.55
N ASN A 564 -6.10 -30.95 2.07
CA ASN A 564 -5.84 -31.30 0.67
C ASN A 564 -6.24 -30.24 -0.36
N TYR A 565 -6.31 -28.95 0.04
CA TYR A 565 -6.38 -27.87 -0.93
C TYR A 565 -5.12 -27.85 -1.80
N THR A 566 -3.98 -28.10 -1.18
CA THR A 566 -2.65 -28.16 -1.79
C THR A 566 -1.75 -29.14 -1.02
N SER A 567 -0.47 -29.22 -1.39
CA SER A 567 0.58 -29.88 -0.60
C SER A 567 1.81 -28.96 -0.53
N THR A 568 2.80 -29.33 0.27
CA THR A 568 4.04 -28.56 0.41
C THR A 568 4.76 -28.33 -0.92
N GLY A 569 4.64 -29.29 -1.88
CA GLY A 569 5.19 -29.16 -3.23
C GLY A 569 4.45 -28.19 -4.16
N TYR A 570 3.26 -27.72 -3.78
CA TYR A 570 2.41 -26.82 -4.59
C TYR A 570 1.98 -25.57 -3.82
N LEU A 571 2.56 -25.32 -2.63
CA LEU A 571 2.25 -24.15 -1.81
C LEU A 571 3.33 -23.09 -1.89
N ALA A 572 2.93 -21.86 -2.17
CA ALA A 572 3.79 -20.69 -2.07
C ALA A 572 3.22 -19.63 -1.12
N GLY A 573 4.13 -18.93 -0.42
CA GLY A 573 3.80 -17.75 0.38
C GLY A 573 4.09 -16.45 -0.39
N GLN A 574 3.23 -15.43 -0.24
CA GLN A 574 3.45 -14.11 -0.81
C GLN A 574 3.15 -12.99 0.20
N GLY A 575 4.06 -12.01 0.28
CA GLY A 575 3.85 -10.78 1.04
C GLY A 575 4.79 -9.68 0.59
N GLY A 576 4.44 -8.44 0.92
CA GLY A 576 5.25 -7.28 0.55
C GLY A 576 5.35 -6.25 1.66
N SER A 577 6.36 -5.36 1.59
CA SER A 577 6.56 -4.34 2.62
C SER A 577 6.68 -5.00 4.00
N ALA A 578 5.94 -4.53 5.01
CA ALA A 578 5.85 -5.21 6.31
C ALA A 578 5.35 -6.67 6.24
N GLY A 579 4.63 -7.07 5.17
CA GLY A 579 4.30 -8.47 4.90
C GLY A 579 5.53 -9.33 4.56
N GLY A 580 6.65 -8.70 4.20
CA GLY A 580 7.97 -9.36 4.08
C GLY A 580 8.42 -10.01 5.39
N ILE A 581 8.13 -9.38 6.55
CA ILE A 581 8.36 -9.97 7.87
C ILE A 581 7.60 -11.31 7.98
N THR A 582 6.32 -11.30 7.59
CA THR A 582 5.45 -12.48 7.66
C THR A 582 6.01 -13.64 6.85
N ILE A 583 6.34 -13.39 5.58
CA ILE A 583 6.82 -14.43 4.67
C ILE A 583 8.24 -14.85 5.02
N GLY A 584 9.15 -13.89 5.26
CA GLY A 584 10.54 -14.18 5.60
C GLY A 584 10.64 -14.98 6.90
N ARG A 585 9.81 -14.65 7.91
CA ARG A 585 9.75 -15.45 9.16
C ARG A 585 9.08 -16.81 8.95
N ALA A 586 8.03 -16.90 8.15
CA ALA A 586 7.39 -18.18 7.86
C ALA A 586 8.36 -19.16 7.20
N ILE A 587 9.11 -18.75 6.18
CA ILE A 587 10.07 -19.63 5.50
C ILE A 587 11.33 -19.92 6.33
N THR A 588 11.71 -19.06 7.29
CA THR A 588 12.84 -19.33 8.18
C THR A 588 12.45 -20.21 9.38
N GLU A 589 11.18 -20.19 9.81
CA GLU A 589 10.64 -21.03 10.87
C GLU A 589 10.18 -22.41 10.34
N ARG A 590 9.51 -22.44 9.17
CA ARG A 590 8.98 -23.66 8.53
C ARG A 590 9.40 -23.74 7.05
N PRO A 591 10.71 -23.92 6.78
CA PRO A 591 11.22 -24.04 5.40
C PRO A 591 10.65 -25.26 4.66
N ASP A 592 10.22 -26.29 5.38
CA ASP A 592 9.62 -27.53 4.88
C ASP A 592 8.19 -27.36 4.35
N LEU A 593 7.51 -26.31 4.72
CA LEU A 593 6.08 -26.12 4.44
C LEU A 593 5.81 -25.51 3.06
N PHE A 594 6.77 -24.77 2.51
CA PHE A 594 6.60 -24.02 1.26
C PHE A 594 7.55 -24.53 0.17
N GLN A 595 7.03 -24.70 -1.04
CA GLN A 595 7.86 -24.96 -2.23
C GLN A 595 8.56 -23.69 -2.71
N ALA A 596 7.85 -22.55 -2.63
CA ALA A 596 8.35 -21.26 -3.07
C ALA A 596 7.84 -20.11 -2.19
N ALA A 597 8.50 -18.97 -2.27
CA ALA A 597 8.07 -17.72 -1.65
C ALA A 597 8.32 -16.52 -2.56
N ILE A 598 7.41 -15.55 -2.52
CA ILE A 598 7.55 -14.25 -3.17
C ILE A 598 7.56 -13.17 -2.11
N ILE A 599 8.61 -12.35 -2.07
CA ILE A 599 8.76 -11.24 -1.13
C ILE A 599 8.96 -9.95 -1.93
N ASN A 600 7.93 -9.11 -1.92
CA ASN A 600 7.94 -7.84 -2.65
C ASN A 600 8.34 -6.70 -1.71
N VAL A 601 9.40 -5.96 -2.01
CA VAL A 601 9.85 -4.77 -1.25
C VAL A 601 9.82 -5.00 0.26
N GLY A 602 10.37 -6.13 0.73
CA GLY A 602 10.14 -6.65 2.08
C GLY A 602 11.00 -6.03 3.17
N ASP A 603 10.42 -5.77 4.35
CA ASP A 603 11.13 -5.48 5.60
C ASP A 603 11.72 -6.79 6.15
N LEU A 604 13.04 -6.99 6.01
CA LEU A 604 13.69 -8.28 6.28
C LEU A 604 14.83 -8.17 7.32
N ASP A 605 15.42 -6.99 7.52
CA ASP A 605 16.41 -6.69 8.55
C ASP A 605 15.85 -5.68 9.55
N MET A 606 15.13 -6.19 10.55
CA MET A 606 14.39 -5.34 11.48
C MET A 606 15.27 -4.67 12.54
N LEU A 607 16.46 -5.17 12.79
CA LEU A 607 17.40 -4.50 13.72
C LEU A 607 17.96 -3.20 13.15
N ARG A 608 17.93 -3.08 11.82
CA ARG A 608 18.44 -1.90 11.10
C ARG A 608 17.33 -0.98 10.58
N ILE A 609 16.05 -1.32 10.80
CA ILE A 609 14.94 -0.54 10.24
C ILE A 609 14.95 0.94 10.67
N GLU A 610 15.37 1.24 11.92
CA GLU A 610 15.46 2.62 12.41
C GLU A 610 16.51 3.47 11.68
N THR A 611 17.43 2.87 10.93
CA THR A 611 18.46 3.57 10.15
C THR A 611 18.01 3.89 8.72
N THR A 612 16.84 3.44 8.31
CA THR A 612 16.26 3.77 7.01
C THR A 612 15.55 5.12 7.03
N THR A 613 15.32 5.67 5.86
CA THR A 613 14.60 6.95 5.68
C THR A 613 13.26 6.96 6.42
N ASN A 614 12.46 5.89 6.28
CA ASN A 614 11.15 5.73 6.94
C ASN A 614 11.23 5.06 8.33
N GLY A 615 12.43 4.84 8.86
CA GLY A 615 12.63 4.02 10.07
C GLY A 615 12.04 4.63 11.34
N VAL A 616 12.19 5.94 11.53
CA VAL A 616 11.70 6.63 12.73
C VAL A 616 10.17 6.60 12.84
N PRO A 617 9.39 6.89 11.79
CA PRO A 617 7.93 6.68 11.79
C PRO A 617 7.51 5.26 12.18
N ASN A 618 8.25 4.24 11.75
CA ASN A 618 7.97 2.81 11.98
C ASN A 618 8.15 2.34 13.44
N ILE A 619 8.83 3.12 14.30
CA ILE A 619 9.03 2.76 15.72
C ILE A 619 7.70 2.47 16.44
N LYS A 620 6.64 3.18 16.06
CA LYS A 620 5.31 2.99 16.67
C LYS A 620 4.69 1.63 16.34
N GLU A 621 5.04 1.03 15.20
CA GLU A 621 4.54 -0.29 14.81
C GLU A 621 5.46 -1.43 15.28
N PHE A 622 6.77 -1.28 15.16
CA PHE A 622 7.70 -2.39 15.36
C PHE A 622 8.52 -2.31 16.67
N GLY A 623 8.65 -1.13 17.26
CA GLY A 623 9.50 -0.89 18.44
C GLY A 623 10.86 -0.28 18.07
N THR A 624 11.76 -0.19 19.04
CA THR A 624 13.09 0.43 18.90
C THR A 624 14.17 -0.45 19.51
N VAL A 625 15.37 -0.46 18.94
CA VAL A 625 16.54 -1.13 19.52
C VAL A 625 17.07 -0.43 20.77
N LYS A 626 16.59 0.79 21.09
CA LYS A 626 17.06 1.60 22.22
C LYS A 626 16.60 1.05 23.58
N ASP A 627 15.53 0.26 23.61
CA ASP A 627 15.10 -0.46 24.81
C ASP A 627 15.16 -1.97 24.60
N GLU A 628 15.38 -2.72 25.70
CA GLU A 628 15.61 -4.17 25.65
C GLU A 628 14.39 -4.95 25.11
N ALA A 629 13.16 -4.52 25.43
CA ALA A 629 11.95 -5.17 24.97
C ALA A 629 11.74 -4.96 23.47
N GLY A 630 11.97 -3.73 22.99
CA GLY A 630 11.94 -3.39 21.57
C GLY A 630 12.99 -4.14 20.77
N PHE A 631 14.25 -4.20 21.26
CA PHE A 631 15.31 -4.99 20.65
C PHE A 631 14.91 -6.46 20.50
N LYS A 632 14.42 -7.10 21.57
CA LYS A 632 13.96 -8.50 21.50
C LYS A 632 12.81 -8.70 20.50
N GLY A 633 11.88 -7.76 20.45
CA GLY A 633 10.81 -7.75 19.46
C GLY A 633 11.35 -7.67 18.03
N LEU A 634 12.20 -6.68 17.75
CA LEU A 634 12.82 -6.48 16.43
C LEU A 634 13.69 -7.67 16.01
N LEU A 635 14.48 -8.23 16.93
CA LEU A 635 15.26 -9.44 16.64
C LEU A 635 14.34 -10.61 16.28
N SER A 636 13.24 -10.82 17.02
CA SER A 636 12.31 -11.93 16.76
C SER A 636 11.67 -11.86 15.38
N MET A 637 11.42 -10.65 14.86
CA MET A 637 10.78 -10.43 13.56
C MET A 637 11.78 -10.27 12.40
N SER A 638 13.09 -10.11 12.67
CA SER A 638 14.12 -9.94 11.65
C SER A 638 14.43 -11.25 10.94
N SER A 639 13.89 -11.41 9.73
CA SER A 639 14.05 -12.65 8.95
C SER A 639 15.52 -12.95 8.64
N LEU A 640 16.31 -11.92 8.33
CA LEU A 640 17.74 -12.02 8.06
C LEU A 640 18.50 -12.77 9.17
N HIS A 641 18.20 -12.46 10.44
CA HIS A 641 18.87 -13.03 11.62
C HIS A 641 18.38 -14.42 12.00
N HIS A 642 17.34 -14.93 11.31
CA HIS A 642 16.81 -16.28 11.50
C HIS A 642 17.17 -17.25 10.36
N VAL A 643 17.91 -16.78 9.36
CA VAL A 643 18.48 -17.66 8.34
C VAL A 643 19.62 -18.48 8.95
N ARG A 644 19.50 -19.81 8.89
CA ARG A 644 20.48 -20.78 9.41
C ARG A 644 21.20 -21.47 8.28
N ASP A 645 22.50 -21.69 8.44
CA ASP A 645 23.32 -22.41 7.47
C ASP A 645 22.92 -23.90 7.39
N GLY A 646 22.98 -24.46 6.18
CA GLY A 646 22.72 -25.88 5.94
C GLY A 646 21.25 -26.27 5.91
N VAL A 647 20.32 -25.30 5.94
CA VAL A 647 18.88 -25.56 5.79
C VAL A 647 18.50 -25.54 4.32
N ASP A 648 17.65 -26.48 3.89
CA ASP A 648 17.06 -26.49 2.55
C ASP A 648 15.87 -25.53 2.50
N TYR A 649 16.13 -24.27 2.12
CA TYR A 649 15.10 -23.24 2.00
C TYR A 649 14.25 -23.43 0.74
N PRO A 650 12.97 -22.97 0.74
CA PRO A 650 12.16 -22.92 -0.48
C PRO A 650 12.82 -22.06 -1.55
N ALA A 651 12.36 -22.18 -2.79
CA ALA A 651 12.70 -21.21 -3.82
C ALA A 651 12.19 -19.82 -3.44
N VAL A 652 13.01 -18.78 -3.55
CA VAL A 652 12.62 -17.41 -3.16
C VAL A 652 12.85 -16.45 -4.31
N LEU A 653 11.79 -15.70 -4.66
CA LEU A 653 11.88 -14.54 -5.54
C LEU A 653 11.66 -13.27 -4.71
N LEU A 654 12.75 -12.53 -4.48
CA LEU A 654 12.67 -11.18 -3.91
C LEU A 654 12.53 -10.18 -5.04
N THR A 655 11.62 -9.21 -4.90
CA THR A 655 11.45 -8.13 -5.88
C THR A 655 11.57 -6.78 -5.19
N HIS A 656 12.26 -5.80 -5.81
CA HIS A 656 12.42 -4.47 -5.24
C HIS A 656 12.56 -3.41 -6.34
N GLY A 657 11.99 -2.22 -6.12
CA GLY A 657 12.30 -1.04 -6.90
C GLY A 657 13.50 -0.31 -6.30
N ILE A 658 14.46 0.11 -7.13
CA ILE A 658 15.69 0.75 -6.62
C ILE A 658 15.41 2.12 -5.99
N ASN A 659 14.32 2.78 -6.41
CA ASN A 659 13.92 4.10 -5.94
C ASN A 659 12.94 4.04 -4.76
N ASP A 660 12.85 2.92 -4.05
CA ASP A 660 11.90 2.72 -2.95
C ASP A 660 12.22 3.62 -1.73
N PRO A 661 11.39 4.64 -1.41
CA PRO A 661 11.63 5.55 -0.29
C PRO A 661 11.11 4.99 1.04
N ARG A 662 10.31 3.92 1.02
CA ARG A 662 9.62 3.37 2.20
C ARG A 662 10.39 2.23 2.83
N VAL A 663 10.89 1.31 2.00
CA VAL A 663 11.71 0.16 2.43
C VAL A 663 13.00 0.17 1.63
N ALA A 664 14.11 0.30 2.32
CA ALA A 664 15.41 0.41 1.66
C ALA A 664 15.75 -0.88 0.88
N PRO A 665 16.14 -0.79 -0.41
CA PRO A 665 16.43 -1.95 -1.26
C PRO A 665 17.50 -2.90 -0.73
N TRP A 666 18.40 -2.39 0.11
CA TRP A 666 19.45 -3.19 0.73
C TRP A 666 18.89 -4.28 1.68
N THR A 667 17.66 -4.15 2.22
CA THR A 667 17.05 -5.19 3.05
C THR A 667 16.84 -6.49 2.26
N SER A 668 16.31 -6.36 1.02
CA SER A 668 16.17 -7.47 0.09
C SER A 668 17.52 -7.98 -0.42
N ALA A 669 18.48 -7.07 -0.69
CA ALA A 669 19.85 -7.45 -1.09
C ALA A 669 20.54 -8.30 -0.03
N LYS A 670 20.56 -7.87 1.24
CA LYS A 670 21.12 -8.65 2.35
C LYS A 670 20.45 -10.02 2.50
N MET A 671 19.11 -10.06 2.45
CA MET A 671 18.37 -11.32 2.58
C MET A 671 18.68 -12.28 1.43
N THR A 672 18.79 -11.77 0.20
CA THR A 672 19.21 -12.56 -0.96
C THR A 672 20.60 -13.17 -0.71
N ALA A 673 21.59 -12.34 -0.39
CA ALA A 673 22.95 -12.79 -0.13
C ALA A 673 23.01 -13.83 1.00
N ARG A 674 22.27 -13.60 2.08
CA ARG A 674 22.24 -14.49 3.24
C ARG A 674 21.59 -15.84 2.92
N LEU A 675 20.48 -15.85 2.20
CA LEU A 675 19.83 -17.10 1.77
C LEU A 675 20.69 -17.88 0.78
N GLN A 676 21.30 -17.21 -0.19
CA GLN A 676 22.21 -17.81 -1.17
C GLN A 676 23.40 -18.48 -0.50
N ALA A 677 23.97 -17.85 0.52
CA ALA A 677 25.11 -18.41 1.28
C ALA A 677 24.72 -19.57 2.22
N ALA A 678 23.48 -19.56 2.72
CA ALA A 678 23.05 -20.47 3.79
C ALA A 678 22.39 -21.75 3.30
N THR A 679 21.69 -21.70 2.15
CA THR A 679 20.87 -22.83 1.69
C THR A 679 21.73 -24.05 1.32
N SER A 680 21.31 -25.22 1.81
CA SER A 680 21.88 -26.50 1.37
C SER A 680 21.15 -27.10 0.17
N GLY A 681 20.00 -26.52 -0.17
CA GLY A 681 19.18 -26.97 -1.29
C GLY A 681 19.63 -26.40 -2.63
N HIS A 682 18.96 -26.86 -3.70
CA HIS A 682 19.22 -26.41 -5.07
C HIS A 682 18.12 -25.49 -5.61
N ARG A 683 17.16 -25.08 -4.74
CA ARG A 683 16.08 -24.17 -5.16
C ARG A 683 16.62 -22.75 -5.37
N PRO A 684 16.19 -22.06 -6.42
CA PRO A 684 16.75 -20.74 -6.76
C PRO A 684 16.36 -19.67 -5.71
N ILE A 685 17.33 -18.82 -5.39
CA ILE A 685 17.16 -17.60 -4.62
C ILE A 685 17.47 -16.45 -5.58
N LEU A 686 16.44 -15.74 -6.02
CA LEU A 686 16.51 -14.73 -7.07
C LEU A 686 16.17 -13.33 -6.55
N PHE A 687 16.86 -12.33 -7.08
CA PHE A 687 16.64 -10.93 -6.74
C PHE A 687 16.29 -10.11 -8.00
N ARG A 688 15.01 -9.81 -8.20
CA ARG A 688 14.48 -8.99 -9.28
C ARG A 688 14.47 -7.54 -8.86
N VAL A 689 15.28 -6.71 -9.51
CA VAL A 689 15.31 -5.26 -9.25
C VAL A 689 14.77 -4.50 -10.44
N ASP A 690 13.85 -3.58 -10.17
CA ASP A 690 13.36 -2.63 -11.19
C ASP A 690 14.02 -1.26 -10.95
N PHE A 691 14.84 -0.83 -11.90
CA PHE A 691 15.59 0.43 -11.81
C PHE A 691 14.74 1.67 -12.15
N GLY A 692 13.53 1.48 -12.63
CA GLY A 692 12.57 2.53 -12.91
C GLY A 692 11.32 2.51 -12.00
N ALA A 693 11.39 1.81 -10.84
CA ALA A 693 10.27 1.70 -9.90
C ALA A 693 10.72 1.94 -8.46
N GLY A 694 9.75 2.22 -7.59
CA GLY A 694 9.91 2.37 -6.14
C GLY A 694 9.17 1.29 -5.37
N HIS A 695 8.36 1.68 -4.35
CA HIS A 695 7.59 0.77 -3.50
C HIS A 695 6.37 0.13 -4.20
N GLY A 696 6.11 0.48 -5.46
CA GLY A 696 4.97 0.01 -6.25
C GLY A 696 3.98 1.10 -6.60
N ILE A 697 3.92 2.20 -5.85
CA ILE A 697 3.18 3.41 -6.20
C ILE A 697 3.87 4.06 -7.40
N GLY A 698 3.09 4.60 -8.34
CA GLY A 698 3.62 5.22 -9.55
C GLY A 698 4.12 4.25 -10.62
N SER A 699 4.17 2.92 -10.37
CA SER A 699 4.57 1.93 -11.39
C SER A 699 3.58 1.91 -12.56
N THR A 700 4.11 1.82 -13.77
CA THR A 700 3.30 1.68 -14.98
C THR A 700 2.59 0.33 -15.05
N LYS A 701 1.53 0.24 -15.86
CA LYS A 701 0.83 -1.03 -16.10
C LYS A 701 1.78 -2.13 -16.60
N SER A 702 2.62 -1.80 -17.59
CA SER A 702 3.56 -2.76 -18.16
C SER A 702 4.57 -3.27 -17.14
N GLN A 703 5.09 -2.42 -16.26
CA GLN A 703 5.98 -2.85 -15.16
C GLN A 703 5.27 -3.83 -14.23
N ARG A 704 4.02 -3.51 -13.83
CA ARG A 704 3.22 -4.40 -12.96
C ARG A 704 2.94 -5.74 -13.63
N PHE A 705 2.57 -5.75 -14.91
CA PHE A 705 2.26 -6.99 -15.65
C PHE A 705 3.52 -7.84 -15.85
N ASP A 706 4.66 -7.23 -16.17
CA ASP A 706 5.93 -7.95 -16.27
C ASP A 706 6.31 -8.61 -14.93
N GLN A 707 6.20 -7.87 -13.82
CA GLN A 707 6.45 -8.43 -12.49
C GLN A 707 5.49 -9.57 -12.15
N MET A 708 4.19 -9.41 -12.43
CA MET A 708 3.19 -10.46 -12.16
C MET A 708 3.42 -11.70 -13.02
N ALA A 709 3.77 -11.53 -14.29
CA ALA A 709 4.11 -12.62 -15.19
C ALA A 709 5.37 -13.37 -14.73
N ASP A 710 6.40 -12.63 -14.29
CA ASP A 710 7.60 -13.19 -13.68
C ASP A 710 7.27 -14.05 -12.46
N GLN A 711 6.44 -13.53 -11.56
CA GLN A 711 6.03 -14.22 -10.32
C GLN A 711 5.23 -15.49 -10.62
N MET A 712 4.25 -15.42 -11.51
CA MET A 712 3.44 -16.59 -11.89
C MET A 712 4.30 -17.66 -12.58
N ALA A 713 5.15 -17.26 -13.52
CA ALA A 713 6.05 -18.20 -14.23
C ALA A 713 7.06 -18.84 -13.26
N PHE A 714 7.63 -18.06 -12.33
CA PHE A 714 8.51 -18.57 -11.28
C PHE A 714 7.82 -19.63 -10.43
N LEU A 715 6.58 -19.39 -10.00
CA LEU A 715 5.82 -20.35 -9.21
C LEU A 715 5.50 -21.61 -10.00
N PHE A 716 5.06 -21.49 -11.26
CA PHE A 716 4.79 -22.65 -12.11
C PHE A 716 6.04 -23.48 -12.33
N TRP A 717 7.19 -22.85 -12.60
CA TRP A 717 8.46 -23.53 -12.70
C TRP A 717 8.81 -24.31 -11.42
N GLN A 718 8.64 -23.69 -10.23
CA GLN A 718 8.96 -24.34 -8.98
C GLN A 718 7.99 -25.48 -8.61
N PHE A 719 6.77 -25.44 -9.10
CA PHE A 719 5.77 -26.50 -8.93
C PHE A 719 5.91 -27.61 -9.98
N GLY A 720 6.79 -27.47 -10.99
CA GLY A 720 6.96 -28.43 -12.06
C GLY A 720 5.77 -28.50 -13.03
N LEU A 721 5.11 -27.38 -13.26
CA LEU A 721 3.90 -27.20 -14.08
C LEU A 721 4.21 -26.49 -15.40
#